data_27743ff1f257af5c8fe73b683751c42e
#
_entry.id   27743ff1f257af5c8fe73b683751c42e
#
_cell.length_a   1.000
_cell.length_b   1.000
_cell.length_c   1.000
_cell.angle_alpha   90.00
_cell.angle_beta   90.00
_cell.angle_gamma   90.00
#
_symmetry.space_group_name_H-M   'P 1'
#
loop_
_entity.id
_entity.type
_entity.pdbx_description
1 polymer ?
#
loop_
_entity_poly.entity_id
_entity_poly.type
_entity_poly.pdbx_seq_one_letter_code
_entity_poly.pdbx_strand_id
1 'polypeptide(L)'
;MKRYGPLRFSAVVPQASCVEIRLRSVILTVLISGVLSGGVVAAKTVRLSGTVFTVGADQTQTLWPNARVSLKSLTSRREVSTVSDDLGRYSFTAILPGDYELSVTLAGFETLTRRITLPPDDPAPKADLQLTPRKHSESIMVNANPTAVDLTSSSGGGTVLTTRMLKSLVRLNDDFQEALPLLPGVMRGPDGLIHIKGGSANQTTALINNAAVGDPFTGLPALRLPTAAVESMRVLSNPFSAEYGGFSSGVIEVNTRGGTDEWKWLFEDPVPRFRWIDGSTHGVESLTPHLAFSGPIDRGKLYIFQSFYAGYDTTRVPSLPNPDNVRVDERVNTQTQIDWDINPSHRLTAMVTFAPENTNYANIDTFDPQPVTVDYRQRGFFTSFADRWILSSGGFVQSLFSLKKLNYNLFPADPVPGVMTLYPEQNFGSFFESESRQTWLYQWSQSLHLRPLEFHGRHLLTFGYVFLRSTYDGSVTNLPIHVLREEHTLAAAITYASPLSSNAAQNNVTLFAQDSWQVSPRLLLDLGVRVDHDDLSTDPVNAAPRFGFLFSPTHDRRTAIRGGVGLFYDKIPLNVAVFPDLPAQTIRQFAADGVTLVNGPVAFTHAFATSSGGLRLPFSLGATLQFDRELRRNLLFRLGYEHREGYREFFVNPVQSSTTSAELQLLNSGHQSYKEFLVMFRWNPTEATSIVASYVYSKARGELNDCNQFFGNNPYPLIRPNQFGPLPSDAPNRVLFWGILGLPWKLQFVPILDVHTGFPYSRLDENWNYIGQRNEAGRFPTYVGFDTKIQYPFDFKFRGHRIQFLGGLKVIGIFNHYNPRDVQQYAGSPSYGVFYNSVGRLWRVDGDFDF
;
A
#
# COMPACT_ATOMS: atom_id res chain seq x y z
N MET A 1 55.49 -29.73 -3.60
CA MET A 1 56.38 -29.71 -4.78
C MET A 1 55.64 -29.25 -6.01
N LYS A 2 56.16 -28.29 -6.61
CA LYS A 2 56.08 -27.52 -7.85
C LYS A 2 55.27 -26.23 -7.80
N ARG A 3 56.06 -25.19 -7.70
CA ARG A 3 55.75 -23.76 -7.99
C ARG A 3 55.59 -23.59 -9.52
N TYR A 4 54.66 -22.70 -9.93
CA TYR A 4 54.82 -21.90 -11.14
C TYR A 4 54.35 -20.45 -10.85
N GLY A 5 55.22 -19.53 -11.25
CA GLY A 5 55.16 -18.11 -10.97
C GLY A 5 54.43 -17.32 -12.06
N PRO A 6 54.36 -15.96 -11.94
CA PRO A 6 53.44 -15.11 -12.67
C PRO A 6 54.00 -14.66 -14.02
N LEU A 7 53.14 -14.63 -15.05
CA LEU A 7 53.41 -14.01 -16.34
C LEU A 7 52.98 -12.54 -16.32
N ARG A 8 53.97 -11.65 -16.49
CA ARG A 8 53.81 -10.24 -16.84
C ARG A 8 53.56 -10.13 -18.34
N PHE A 9 52.55 -9.34 -18.72
CA PHE A 9 52.44 -8.79 -20.07
C PHE A 9 52.59 -7.28 -20.01
N SER A 10 53.64 -6.82 -20.71
CA SER A 10 53.97 -5.41 -20.95
C SER A 10 53.10 -4.85 -22.08
N ALA A 11 52.52 -3.68 -21.86
CA ALA A 11 51.88 -2.94 -22.92
C ALA A 11 52.92 -2.06 -23.64
N VAL A 12 52.97 -2.18 -24.94
CA VAL A 12 53.74 -1.30 -25.86
C VAL A 12 52.80 -0.22 -26.40
N VAL A 13 53.17 1.01 -26.18
CA VAL A 13 52.54 2.20 -26.78
C VAL A 13 53.35 2.56 -28.05
N PRO A 14 52.74 2.88 -29.17
CA PRO A 14 53.39 3.67 -30.21
C PRO A 14 52.88 5.11 -30.19
N GLN A 15 53.84 6.03 -30.03
CA GLN A 15 53.72 7.42 -30.42
C GLN A 15 53.79 7.54 -31.95
N ALA A 16 52.95 8.40 -32.54
CA ALA A 16 53.19 9.07 -33.80
C ALA A 16 52.33 10.36 -33.81
N SER A 17 52.91 11.44 -33.66
CA SER A 17 53.48 12.48 -34.53
C SER A 17 52.45 13.48 -35.03
N CYS A 18 52.58 14.74 -34.51
CA CYS A 18 52.04 15.99 -35.05
C CYS A 18 52.41 16.17 -36.52
N VAL A 19 51.41 16.56 -37.32
CA VAL A 19 51.68 17.35 -38.57
C VAL A 19 50.77 18.54 -38.60
N GLU A 20 51.38 19.68 -38.61
CA GLU A 20 50.81 21.02 -38.89
C GLU A 20 50.18 21.08 -40.27
N ILE A 21 48.96 21.67 -40.33
CA ILE A 21 48.55 22.42 -41.55
C ILE A 21 47.99 23.75 -41.11
N ARG A 22 48.92 24.75 -41.10
CA ARG A 22 48.56 26.17 -41.26
C ARG A 22 48.38 26.44 -42.75
N LEU A 23 47.59 27.43 -43.07
CA LEU A 23 47.25 28.15 -44.27
C LEU A 23 45.97 27.69 -44.97
N ARG A 24 44.89 28.43 -44.66
CA ARG A 24 44.10 29.21 -45.63
C ARG A 24 43.00 30.00 -44.89
N SER A 25 43.43 31.07 -44.24
CA SER A 25 42.59 32.22 -43.91
C SER A 25 43.26 33.43 -44.57
N VAL A 26 42.78 33.79 -45.70
CA VAL A 26 42.83 35.17 -46.28
C VAL A 26 42.20 35.02 -47.68
N ILE A 27 41.24 35.87 -48.02
CA ILE A 27 40.45 36.01 -49.21
C ILE A 27 39.01 35.42 -49.02
N LEU A 28 38.19 36.11 -48.24
CA LEU A 28 36.81 36.46 -48.54
C LEU A 28 36.29 37.53 -47.57
N THR A 29 37.02 38.66 -47.52
CA THR A 29 36.54 39.84 -46.79
C THR A 29 36.71 41.05 -47.73
N VAL A 30 35.98 41.12 -48.79
CA VAL A 30 35.57 42.31 -49.54
C VAL A 30 34.67 41.84 -50.66
N LEU A 31 33.43 41.91 -50.47
CA LEU A 31 32.29 41.99 -51.40
C LEU A 31 31.02 41.42 -50.73
N ILE A 32 30.43 42.13 -49.79
CA ILE A 32 29.00 42.28 -49.49
C ILE A 32 28.91 43.43 -48.46
N SER A 33 29.33 44.63 -48.90
CA SER A 33 28.84 45.84 -48.26
C SER A 33 27.88 46.48 -49.25
N GLY A 34 26.68 46.09 -49.17
CA GLY A 34 25.61 46.64 -49.99
C GLY A 34 24.34 45.85 -49.86
N VAL A 35 23.31 46.46 -49.23
CA VAL A 35 21.94 46.06 -49.23
C VAL A 35 21.60 44.94 -48.22
N LEU A 36 21.37 45.35 -46.98
CA LEU A 36 20.28 44.92 -46.13
C LEU A 36 20.14 45.89 -44.93
N SER A 37 19.69 47.08 -45.18
CA SER A 37 18.95 47.86 -44.20
C SER A 37 17.55 47.26 -44.07
N GLY A 38 17.53 46.02 -43.61
CA GLY A 38 16.32 45.38 -43.05
C GLY A 38 16.14 45.94 -41.65
N GLY A 39 15.19 46.84 -41.49
CA GLY A 39 14.81 47.34 -40.19
C GLY A 39 14.56 46.17 -39.24
N VAL A 40 15.27 46.13 -38.13
CA VAL A 40 14.93 45.31 -36.99
C VAL A 40 13.53 45.80 -36.56
N VAL A 41 12.50 45.10 -37.00
CA VAL A 41 11.16 45.26 -36.42
C VAL A 41 11.29 44.79 -34.98
N ALA A 42 11.44 45.73 -34.06
CA ALA A 42 11.41 45.46 -32.64
C ALA A 42 10.08 44.71 -32.37
N ALA A 43 10.16 43.43 -32.06
CA ALA A 43 9.00 42.64 -31.75
C ALA A 43 8.25 43.31 -30.59
N LYS A 44 7.03 43.76 -30.85
CA LYS A 44 6.17 44.45 -29.87
C LYS A 44 5.93 43.50 -28.71
N THR A 45 6.45 43.80 -27.53
CA THR A 45 6.30 43.02 -26.31
C THR A 45 5.12 43.53 -25.50
N VAL A 46 4.42 42.65 -24.81
CA VAL A 46 3.32 42.99 -23.92
C VAL A 46 3.69 42.73 -22.44
N ARG A 47 3.00 43.41 -21.53
CA ARG A 47 3.16 43.27 -20.09
C ARG A 47 1.92 42.55 -19.54
N LEU A 48 2.01 41.26 -19.15
CA LEU A 48 0.94 40.53 -18.47
C LEU A 48 0.99 40.85 -16.98
N SER A 49 -0.14 41.24 -16.36
CA SER A 49 -0.27 41.43 -14.92
C SER A 49 -1.59 40.84 -14.39
N GLY A 50 -1.69 40.65 -13.07
CA GLY A 50 -2.91 40.20 -12.43
C GLY A 50 -2.73 40.04 -10.93
N THR A 51 -3.75 39.56 -10.27
CA THR A 51 -3.79 39.27 -8.82
C THR A 51 -4.05 37.79 -8.57
N VAL A 52 -3.45 37.27 -7.50
CA VAL A 52 -3.69 35.92 -7.00
C VAL A 52 -4.57 36.03 -5.74
N PHE A 53 -5.74 35.42 -5.76
CA PHE A 53 -6.73 35.55 -4.71
C PHE A 53 -7.58 34.30 -4.53
N THR A 54 -8.28 34.23 -3.39
CA THR A 54 -9.41 33.32 -3.15
C THR A 54 -10.67 34.13 -2.90
N VAL A 55 -11.83 33.51 -3.17
CA VAL A 55 -13.14 34.12 -2.87
C VAL A 55 -13.78 33.30 -1.75
N GLY A 56 -14.10 33.96 -0.63
CA GLY A 56 -14.85 33.36 0.46
C GLY A 56 -16.32 33.16 0.11
N ALA A 57 -17.03 32.39 0.92
CA ALA A 57 -18.48 32.18 0.75
C ALA A 57 -19.30 33.48 0.90
N ASP A 58 -18.75 34.47 1.57
CA ASP A 58 -19.28 35.82 1.74
C ASP A 58 -18.91 36.79 0.63
N GLN A 59 -18.33 36.28 -0.50
CA GLN A 59 -17.85 37.03 -1.65
C GLN A 59 -16.61 37.92 -1.33
N THR A 60 -16.03 37.83 -0.15
CA THR A 60 -14.78 38.55 0.15
C THR A 60 -13.60 37.96 -0.60
N GLN A 61 -12.74 38.83 -1.14
CA GLN A 61 -11.50 38.39 -1.79
C GLN A 61 -10.33 38.48 -0.82
N THR A 62 -9.65 37.35 -0.63
CA THR A 62 -8.39 37.30 0.11
C THR A 62 -7.23 37.22 -0.88
N LEU A 63 -6.34 38.20 -0.86
CA LEU A 63 -5.17 38.28 -1.74
C LEU A 63 -4.02 37.47 -1.16
N TRP A 64 -3.32 36.68 -2.03
CA TRP A 64 -2.28 35.77 -1.63
C TRP A 64 -0.89 36.18 -2.08
N PRO A 65 0.02 36.54 -1.17
CA PRO A 65 1.44 36.77 -1.49
C PRO A 65 2.20 35.47 -1.72
N ASN A 66 3.38 35.57 -2.31
CA ASN A 66 4.32 34.46 -2.52
C ASN A 66 3.79 33.32 -3.40
N ALA A 67 2.72 33.50 -4.14
CA ALA A 67 2.26 32.55 -5.13
C ALA A 67 3.19 32.58 -6.35
N ARG A 68 3.73 31.42 -6.74
CA ARG A 68 4.56 31.31 -7.93
C ARG A 68 3.67 31.24 -9.17
N VAL A 69 3.82 32.22 -10.04
CA VAL A 69 3.11 32.28 -11.32
C VAL A 69 4.10 31.97 -12.44
N SER A 70 3.78 30.96 -13.28
CA SER A 70 4.60 30.55 -14.42
C SER A 70 3.83 30.75 -15.71
N LEU A 71 4.53 31.28 -16.74
CA LEU A 71 3.99 31.50 -18.07
C LEU A 71 4.83 30.73 -19.09
N LYS A 72 4.21 29.70 -19.72
CA LYS A 72 4.86 28.83 -20.68
C LYS A 72 4.31 29.01 -22.07
N SER A 73 5.15 29.40 -23.02
CA SER A 73 4.76 29.55 -24.42
C SER A 73 4.38 28.17 -25.03
N LEU A 74 3.23 28.08 -25.65
CA LEU A 74 2.79 26.86 -26.35
C LEU A 74 3.55 26.60 -27.64
N THR A 75 4.07 27.70 -28.26
CA THR A 75 4.83 27.65 -29.52
C THR A 75 6.31 27.37 -29.29
N SER A 76 7.00 28.20 -28.47
CA SER A 76 8.45 28.11 -28.24
C SER A 76 8.81 27.18 -27.07
N ARG A 77 7.83 26.73 -26.24
CA ARG A 77 8.00 25.95 -24.99
C ARG A 77 8.85 26.63 -23.93
N ARG A 78 9.20 27.91 -24.10
CA ARG A 78 9.96 28.69 -23.12
C ARG A 78 9.04 29.03 -21.96
N GLU A 79 9.54 28.86 -20.73
CA GLU A 79 8.83 29.18 -19.50
C GLU A 79 9.54 30.31 -18.78
N VAL A 80 8.76 31.28 -18.30
CA VAL A 80 9.19 32.35 -17.40
C VAL A 80 8.32 32.30 -16.15
N SER A 81 8.86 32.66 -15.00
CA SER A 81 8.11 32.65 -13.76
C SER A 81 8.37 33.92 -12.94
N THR A 82 7.36 34.31 -12.15
CA THR A 82 7.39 35.41 -11.20
C THR A 82 6.72 34.97 -9.91
N VAL A 83 6.74 35.81 -8.89
CA VAL A 83 6.08 35.57 -7.60
C VAL A 83 5.17 36.74 -7.30
N SER A 84 3.98 36.48 -6.71
CA SER A 84 3.08 37.55 -6.29
C SER A 84 3.63 38.33 -5.08
N ASP A 85 3.41 39.65 -5.09
CA ASP A 85 3.81 40.57 -4.01
C ASP A 85 2.90 40.47 -2.77
N ASP A 86 3.16 41.31 -1.73
CA ASP A 86 2.39 41.33 -0.47
C ASP A 86 0.90 41.66 -0.67
N LEU A 87 0.51 42.20 -1.81
CA LEU A 87 -0.86 42.48 -2.21
C LEU A 87 -1.38 41.50 -3.24
N GLY A 88 -0.73 40.29 -3.35
CA GLY A 88 -1.11 39.26 -4.28
C GLY A 88 -0.91 39.59 -5.75
N ARG A 89 -0.26 40.68 -6.10
CA ARG A 89 -0.09 41.14 -7.49
C ARG A 89 1.13 40.52 -8.14
N TYR A 90 1.02 40.13 -9.40
CA TYR A 90 2.12 39.60 -10.18
C TYR A 90 2.23 40.32 -11.54
N SER A 91 3.43 40.34 -12.11
CA SER A 91 3.63 40.87 -13.47
C SER A 91 4.76 40.16 -14.20
N PHE A 92 4.56 39.99 -15.51
CA PHE A 92 5.59 39.62 -16.48
C PHE A 92 5.82 40.80 -17.43
N THR A 93 7.06 41.15 -17.63
CA THR A 93 7.45 42.22 -18.57
C THR A 93 8.10 41.63 -19.80
N ALA A 94 7.97 42.31 -20.96
CA ALA A 94 8.62 41.95 -22.19
C ALA A 94 8.27 40.55 -22.74
N ILE A 95 6.99 40.15 -22.68
CA ILE A 95 6.48 38.89 -23.24
C ILE A 95 6.06 39.11 -24.69
N LEU A 96 6.39 38.18 -25.56
CA LEU A 96 5.92 38.21 -26.96
C LEU A 96 4.42 37.89 -27.06
N PRO A 97 3.63 38.51 -27.95
CA PRO A 97 2.27 38.07 -28.20
C PRO A 97 2.21 36.61 -28.65
N GLY A 98 1.13 35.89 -28.26
CA GLY A 98 0.94 34.51 -28.63
C GLY A 98 0.16 33.72 -27.58
N ASP A 99 0.12 32.38 -27.75
CA ASP A 99 -0.59 31.47 -26.87
C ASP A 99 0.33 30.91 -25.77
N TYR A 100 -0.17 30.97 -24.54
CA TYR A 100 0.57 30.60 -23.34
C TYR A 100 -0.29 29.72 -22.43
N GLU A 101 0.39 28.89 -21.69
CA GLU A 101 -0.12 28.22 -20.50
C GLU A 101 0.34 29.00 -19.27
N LEU A 102 -0.62 29.60 -18.56
CA LEU A 102 -0.43 30.34 -17.32
C LEU A 102 -0.76 29.43 -16.17
N SER A 103 0.16 29.20 -15.24
CA SER A 103 -0.06 28.39 -14.06
C SER A 103 0.32 29.16 -12.79
N VAL A 104 -0.41 28.90 -11.70
CA VAL A 104 -0.09 29.42 -10.37
C VAL A 104 -0.04 28.29 -9.35
N THR A 105 1.00 28.29 -8.53
CA THR A 105 1.20 27.35 -7.43
C THR A 105 1.46 28.09 -6.14
N LEU A 106 0.75 27.68 -5.08
CA LEU A 106 0.94 28.15 -3.72
C LEU A 106 0.75 26.96 -2.77
N ALA A 107 1.58 26.87 -1.74
CA ALA A 107 1.44 25.80 -0.74
C ALA A 107 0.04 25.86 -0.08
N GLY A 108 -0.62 24.71 0.02
CA GLY A 108 -2.00 24.65 0.55
C GLY A 108 -3.11 24.83 -0.47
N PHE A 109 -2.79 25.15 -1.73
CA PHE A 109 -3.77 25.36 -2.79
C PHE A 109 -3.58 24.38 -3.96
N GLU A 110 -4.66 24.16 -4.71
CA GLU A 110 -4.59 23.43 -5.98
C GLU A 110 -3.82 24.26 -6.99
N THR A 111 -3.00 23.60 -7.84
CA THR A 111 -2.34 24.28 -8.94
C THR A 111 -3.38 24.66 -9.97
N LEU A 112 -3.60 25.96 -10.18
CA LEU A 112 -4.43 26.44 -11.26
C LEU A 112 -3.61 26.54 -12.55
N THR A 113 -4.10 25.93 -13.63
CA THR A 113 -3.50 26.05 -14.97
C THR A 113 -4.56 26.51 -15.95
N ARG A 114 -4.28 27.58 -16.69
CA ARG A 114 -5.18 28.20 -17.66
C ARG A 114 -4.44 28.54 -18.95
N ARG A 115 -5.04 28.28 -20.11
CA ARG A 115 -4.55 28.79 -21.40
C ARG A 115 -5.00 30.22 -21.57
N ILE A 116 -4.07 31.08 -21.98
CA ILE A 116 -4.32 32.48 -22.30
C ILE A 116 -3.67 32.83 -23.61
N THR A 117 -4.32 33.73 -24.38
CA THR A 117 -3.78 34.32 -25.58
C THR A 117 -3.41 35.77 -25.26
N LEU A 118 -2.17 36.14 -25.50
CA LEU A 118 -1.69 37.54 -25.37
C LEU A 118 -1.77 38.23 -26.72
N PRO A 119 -2.75 39.14 -26.93
CA PRO A 119 -2.96 39.77 -28.22
C PRO A 119 -1.89 40.85 -28.47
N PRO A 120 -1.48 41.10 -29.73
CA PRO A 120 -0.48 42.10 -30.05
C PRO A 120 -0.98 43.55 -29.88
N ASP A 121 -2.29 43.73 -29.82
CA ASP A 121 -2.95 45.04 -29.76
C ASP A 121 -3.24 45.50 -28.32
N ASP A 122 -3.13 44.64 -27.34
CA ASP A 122 -3.24 44.98 -25.92
C ASP A 122 -1.86 44.95 -25.24
N PRO A 123 -1.25 46.11 -24.97
CA PRO A 123 0.10 46.19 -24.38
C PRO A 123 0.14 45.78 -22.92
N ALA A 124 -0.99 45.66 -22.22
CA ALA A 124 -1.06 45.38 -20.78
C ALA A 124 -2.27 44.47 -20.36
N PRO A 125 -2.40 43.27 -20.97
CA PRO A 125 -3.49 42.34 -20.60
C PRO A 125 -3.43 42.00 -19.13
N LYS A 126 -4.62 41.81 -18.52
CA LYS A 126 -4.77 41.40 -17.13
C LYS A 126 -5.30 39.95 -17.06
N ALA A 127 -4.74 39.18 -16.14
CA ALA A 127 -5.22 37.80 -15.83
C ALA A 127 -5.23 37.60 -14.33
N ASP A 128 -6.37 37.72 -13.70
CA ASP A 128 -6.53 37.42 -12.29
C ASP A 128 -6.70 35.91 -12.07
N LEU A 129 -6.07 35.37 -11.03
CA LEU A 129 -5.96 33.95 -10.75
C LEU A 129 -6.61 33.62 -9.40
N GLN A 130 -7.77 32.98 -9.48
CA GLN A 130 -8.48 32.53 -8.29
C GLN A 130 -7.95 31.15 -7.89
N LEU A 131 -7.34 31.06 -6.70
CA LEU A 131 -6.89 29.81 -6.12
C LEU A 131 -8.05 29.06 -5.43
N THR A 132 -8.02 27.74 -5.51
CA THR A 132 -8.88 26.85 -4.74
C THR A 132 -8.03 26.19 -3.66
N PRO A 133 -8.42 26.25 -2.36
CA PRO A 133 -7.74 25.52 -1.31
C PRO A 133 -7.66 24.02 -1.66
N ARG A 134 -6.51 23.40 -1.46
CA ARG A 134 -6.33 21.97 -1.74
C ARG A 134 -7.17 21.17 -0.77
N LYS A 135 -7.95 20.20 -1.27
CA LYS A 135 -8.66 19.23 -0.43
C LYS A 135 -7.66 18.50 0.48
N HIS A 136 -8.11 18.07 1.66
CA HIS A 136 -7.26 17.42 2.66
C HIS A 136 -6.90 15.98 2.24
N SER A 137 -6.19 15.84 1.19
CA SER A 137 -5.35 14.71 0.89
C SER A 137 -4.01 15.31 0.54
N GLU A 138 -3.00 15.08 1.38
CA GLU A 138 -1.67 15.48 0.98
C GLU A 138 -1.37 14.91 -0.38
N SER A 139 -1.29 15.86 -1.28
CA SER A 139 -0.55 15.77 -2.53
C SER A 139 -0.33 14.38 -3.11
N ILE A 140 -1.38 13.65 -3.38
CA ILE A 140 -1.31 12.98 -4.65
C ILE A 140 -1.58 14.09 -5.66
N MET A 141 -0.51 14.74 -6.13
CA MET A 141 -0.59 15.33 -7.45
C MET A 141 -0.90 14.14 -8.35
N VAL A 142 -2.18 13.89 -8.59
CA VAL A 142 -2.60 13.10 -9.74
C VAL A 142 -2.06 13.89 -10.90
N ASN A 143 -0.85 13.56 -11.33
CA ASN A 143 -0.25 14.15 -12.52
C ASN A 143 -1.33 14.02 -13.60
N ALA A 144 -1.78 15.12 -14.12
CA ALA A 144 -2.75 15.13 -15.23
C ALA A 144 -2.27 14.25 -16.39
N ASN A 145 -0.99 13.90 -16.41
CA ASN A 145 -0.39 12.88 -17.25
C ASN A 145 0.34 11.82 -16.37
N PRO A 146 -0.27 10.68 -16.04
CA PRO A 146 0.31 9.63 -15.21
C PRO A 146 1.55 8.96 -15.84
N THR A 147 1.88 9.25 -17.07
CA THR A 147 3.10 8.79 -17.77
C THR A 147 4.20 9.84 -17.82
N ALA A 148 3.97 11.05 -17.33
CA ALA A 148 5.01 12.04 -17.16
C ALA A 148 5.97 11.62 -16.03
N VAL A 149 7.24 11.96 -16.20
CA VAL A 149 8.24 11.76 -15.14
C VAL A 149 7.91 12.72 -14.00
N ASP A 150 7.64 12.16 -12.81
CA ASP A 150 7.46 12.97 -11.61
C ASP A 150 8.81 13.57 -11.18
N LEU A 151 8.88 14.89 -11.06
CA LEU A 151 10.06 15.63 -10.65
C LEU A 151 9.87 16.34 -9.30
N THR A 152 8.90 15.90 -8.51
CA THR A 152 8.51 16.55 -7.25
C THR A 152 8.88 15.75 -6.01
N SER A 153 9.26 14.47 -6.15
CA SER A 153 9.55 13.59 -5.03
C SER A 153 10.78 12.72 -5.29
N SER A 154 11.65 12.61 -4.30
CA SER A 154 12.80 11.68 -4.31
C SER A 154 12.37 10.23 -4.14
N SER A 155 11.30 9.97 -3.41
CA SER A 155 10.78 8.60 -3.19
C SER A 155 10.17 7.97 -4.45
N GLY A 156 10.02 8.77 -5.52
CA GLY A 156 9.29 8.36 -6.70
C GLY A 156 7.82 8.16 -6.37
N GLY A 157 6.96 9.03 -6.85
CA GLY A 157 5.52 8.85 -6.64
C GLY A 157 5.15 7.41 -6.98
N GLY A 158 4.75 6.62 -6.00
CA GLY A 158 4.29 5.24 -6.18
C GLY A 158 3.22 5.19 -7.26
N THR A 159 2.90 4.01 -7.76
CA THR A 159 1.76 3.91 -8.68
C THR A 159 0.49 4.29 -7.93
N VAL A 160 -0.13 5.39 -8.32
CA VAL A 160 -1.41 5.83 -7.78
C VAL A 160 -2.52 5.12 -8.52
N LEU A 161 -3.41 4.46 -7.80
CA LEU A 161 -4.66 3.92 -8.32
C LEU A 161 -5.78 4.92 -7.98
N THR A 162 -6.35 5.51 -9.01
CA THR A 162 -7.45 6.49 -8.88
C THR A 162 -8.81 5.78 -8.85
N THR A 163 -9.85 6.45 -8.41
CA THR A 163 -11.24 5.95 -8.45
C THR A 163 -11.61 5.37 -9.81
N ARG A 164 -11.27 6.05 -10.93
CA ARG A 164 -11.55 5.57 -12.28
C ARG A 164 -10.90 4.21 -12.55
N MET A 165 -9.63 4.05 -12.14
CA MET A 165 -8.94 2.77 -12.28
C MET A 165 -9.57 1.71 -11.39
N LEU A 166 -9.82 2.03 -10.12
CA LEU A 166 -10.42 1.12 -9.14
C LEU A 166 -11.79 0.58 -9.60
N LYS A 167 -12.66 1.44 -10.12
CA LYS A 167 -13.96 1.04 -10.67
C LYS A 167 -13.86 0.15 -11.90
N SER A 168 -12.85 0.36 -12.74
CA SER A 168 -12.69 -0.40 -13.99
C SER A 168 -12.06 -1.77 -13.79
N LEU A 169 -11.33 -2.02 -12.69
CA LEU A 169 -10.59 -3.26 -12.48
C LEU A 169 -11.50 -4.48 -12.29
N VAL A 170 -10.98 -5.64 -12.68
CA VAL A 170 -11.58 -6.94 -12.37
C VAL A 170 -11.28 -7.28 -10.93
N ARG A 171 -12.28 -7.33 -10.07
CA ARG A 171 -12.14 -7.62 -8.64
C ARG A 171 -13.11 -8.71 -8.24
N LEU A 172 -12.69 -9.55 -7.30
CA LEU A 172 -13.56 -10.56 -6.70
C LEU A 172 -14.57 -9.90 -5.75
N ASN A 173 -14.09 -9.00 -4.91
CA ASN A 173 -14.87 -8.29 -3.89
C ASN A 173 -14.72 -6.78 -4.10
N ASP A 174 -15.69 -6.00 -3.65
CA ASP A 174 -15.61 -4.54 -3.69
C ASP A 174 -14.84 -3.99 -2.47
N ASP A 175 -13.55 -4.32 -2.41
CA ASP A 175 -12.63 -3.87 -1.39
C ASP A 175 -11.39 -3.27 -2.07
N PHE A 176 -10.90 -2.12 -1.59
CA PHE A 176 -9.71 -1.48 -2.17
C PHE A 176 -8.47 -2.36 -2.07
N GLN A 177 -8.38 -3.23 -1.05
CA GLN A 177 -7.26 -4.14 -0.85
C GLN A 177 -7.10 -5.16 -1.98
N GLU A 178 -8.18 -5.47 -2.70
CA GLU A 178 -8.15 -6.36 -3.88
C GLU A 178 -7.35 -5.77 -5.05
N ALA A 179 -7.20 -4.45 -5.09
CA ALA A 179 -6.43 -3.78 -6.13
C ALA A 179 -4.94 -3.60 -5.78
N LEU A 180 -4.53 -3.79 -4.52
CA LEU A 180 -3.14 -3.64 -4.09
C LEU A 180 -2.16 -4.57 -4.83
N PRO A 181 -2.48 -5.86 -5.10
CA PRO A 181 -1.60 -6.75 -5.85
C PRO A 181 -1.34 -6.34 -7.30
N LEU A 182 -2.09 -5.37 -7.86
CA LEU A 182 -1.81 -4.78 -9.17
C LEU A 182 -0.61 -3.82 -9.17
N LEU A 183 -0.06 -3.55 -8.00
CA LEU A 183 1.15 -2.74 -7.84
C LEU A 183 2.39 -3.65 -7.82
N PRO A 184 3.48 -3.27 -8.51
CA PRO A 184 4.72 -4.05 -8.47
C PRO A 184 5.26 -4.20 -7.05
N GLY A 185 5.72 -5.40 -6.71
CA GLY A 185 6.27 -5.72 -5.38
C GLY A 185 5.22 -5.86 -4.27
N VAL A 186 3.93 -5.86 -4.61
CA VAL A 186 2.83 -6.14 -3.68
C VAL A 186 2.22 -7.50 -4.04
N MET A 187 2.17 -8.41 -3.08
CA MET A 187 1.68 -9.78 -3.26
C MET A 187 0.59 -10.11 -2.24
N ARG A 188 -0.40 -10.91 -2.63
CA ARG A 188 -1.24 -11.62 -1.68
C ARG A 188 -0.56 -12.95 -1.36
N GLY A 189 -0.18 -13.15 -0.11
CA GLY A 189 0.48 -14.37 0.36
C GLY A 189 -0.45 -15.58 0.44
N PRO A 190 0.10 -16.77 0.72
CA PRO A 190 -0.69 -17.98 0.97
C PRO A 190 -1.59 -17.84 2.21
N ASP A 191 -1.24 -16.97 3.14
CA ASP A 191 -2.05 -16.58 4.32
C ASP A 191 -3.23 -15.66 3.99
N GLY A 192 -3.41 -15.28 2.71
CA GLY A 192 -4.45 -14.35 2.25
C GLY A 192 -4.16 -12.87 2.54
N LEU A 193 -3.07 -12.54 3.23
CA LEU A 193 -2.70 -11.18 3.60
C LEU A 193 -1.91 -10.48 2.48
N ILE A 194 -1.87 -9.16 2.56
CA ILE A 194 -1.08 -8.33 1.62
C ILE A 194 0.33 -8.15 2.17
N HIS A 195 1.30 -8.56 1.39
CA HIS A 195 2.72 -8.42 1.65
C HIS A 195 3.32 -7.37 0.71
N ILE A 196 3.99 -6.38 1.28
CA ILE A 196 4.65 -5.32 0.51
C ILE A 196 6.14 -5.57 0.54
N LYS A 197 6.75 -5.69 -0.67
CA LYS A 197 8.19 -5.81 -0.79
C LYS A 197 8.78 -6.90 0.12
N GLY A 198 8.15 -8.07 0.15
CA GLY A 198 8.59 -9.22 0.94
C GLY A 198 8.51 -9.04 2.45
N GLY A 199 7.90 -7.98 2.96
CA GLY A 199 7.67 -7.80 4.40
C GLY A 199 6.47 -8.63 4.89
N SER A 200 6.43 -8.90 6.19
CA SER A 200 5.24 -9.44 6.84
C SER A 200 4.12 -8.39 6.84
N ALA A 201 2.87 -8.84 6.84
CA ALA A 201 1.73 -7.92 6.71
C ALA A 201 1.64 -6.89 7.87
N ASN A 202 2.07 -7.26 9.08
CA ASN A 202 2.15 -6.39 10.26
C ASN A 202 3.26 -5.34 10.19
N GLN A 203 4.26 -5.50 9.29
CA GLN A 203 5.33 -4.53 9.04
C GLN A 203 4.90 -3.38 8.13
N THR A 204 3.63 -3.34 7.75
CA THR A 204 3.03 -2.32 6.90
C THR A 204 2.15 -1.39 7.71
N THR A 205 2.27 -0.08 7.50
CA THR A 205 1.32 0.89 8.04
C THR A 205 0.26 1.22 7.00
N ALA A 206 -1.02 1.10 7.39
CA ALA A 206 -2.15 1.54 6.59
C ALA A 206 -2.70 2.87 7.13
N LEU A 207 -2.84 3.85 6.25
CA LEU A 207 -3.34 5.18 6.55
C LEU A 207 -4.60 5.48 5.73
N ILE A 208 -5.65 5.97 6.36
CA ILE A 208 -6.82 6.53 5.71
C ILE A 208 -6.87 8.02 6.05
N ASN A 209 -6.75 8.89 5.06
CA ASN A 209 -6.65 10.35 5.25
C ASN A 209 -5.61 10.71 6.33
N ASN A 210 -4.42 10.10 6.29
CA ASN A 210 -3.30 10.23 7.25
C ASN A 210 -3.56 9.65 8.65
N ALA A 211 -4.74 9.11 8.93
CA ALA A 211 -5.02 8.43 10.19
C ALA A 211 -4.61 6.95 10.14
N ALA A 212 -3.91 6.48 11.16
CA ALA A 212 -3.51 5.08 11.28
C ALA A 212 -4.74 4.18 11.55
N VAL A 213 -4.91 3.13 10.72
CA VAL A 213 -6.07 2.24 10.79
C VAL A 213 -5.69 0.76 11.03
N GLY A 214 -4.45 0.46 11.32
CA GLY A 214 -4.00 -0.88 11.72
C GLY A 214 -4.59 -1.30 13.07
N ASP A 215 -4.79 -2.61 13.29
CA ASP A 215 -5.09 -3.16 14.62
C ASP A 215 -3.86 -3.02 15.52
N PRO A 216 -3.92 -2.29 16.65
CA PRO A 216 -2.77 -2.13 17.51
C PRO A 216 -2.32 -3.44 18.18
N PHE A 217 -3.18 -4.46 18.24
CA PHE A 217 -2.85 -5.76 18.80
C PHE A 217 -1.96 -6.58 17.87
N THR A 218 -2.37 -6.77 16.63
CA THR A 218 -1.65 -7.61 15.66
C THR A 218 -0.71 -6.83 14.74
N GLY A 219 -0.88 -5.51 14.64
CA GLY A 219 -0.20 -4.68 13.64
C GLY A 219 -0.82 -4.75 12.23
N LEU A 220 -1.78 -5.63 12.00
CA LEU A 220 -2.38 -5.86 10.68
C LEU A 220 -3.34 -4.73 10.27
N PRO A 221 -3.47 -4.42 8.97
CA PRO A 221 -4.53 -3.54 8.47
C PRO A 221 -5.92 -4.10 8.83
N ALA A 222 -6.71 -3.35 9.61
CA ALA A 222 -7.97 -3.84 10.19
C ALA A 222 -9.23 -3.17 9.63
N LEU A 223 -9.10 -2.04 8.95
CA LEU A 223 -10.25 -1.33 8.37
C LEU A 223 -10.29 -1.55 6.86
N ARG A 224 -11.42 -2.07 6.39
CA ARG A 224 -11.70 -2.25 4.96
C ARG A 224 -12.68 -1.18 4.50
N LEU A 225 -12.46 -0.61 3.34
CA LEU A 225 -13.38 0.33 2.70
C LEU A 225 -13.78 -0.17 1.31
N PRO A 226 -15.04 0.02 0.93
CA PRO A 226 -15.46 -0.25 -0.44
C PRO A 226 -14.73 0.70 -1.41
N THR A 227 -14.38 0.20 -2.59
CA THR A 227 -13.62 1.00 -3.57
C THR A 227 -14.33 2.28 -4.00
N ALA A 228 -15.65 2.29 -4.01
CA ALA A 228 -16.40 3.49 -4.33
C ALA A 228 -16.28 4.60 -3.28
N ALA A 229 -15.87 4.27 -2.04
CA ALA A 229 -15.54 5.26 -1.02
C ALA A 229 -14.11 5.83 -1.15
N VAL A 230 -13.28 5.23 -2.02
CA VAL A 230 -11.87 5.60 -2.21
C VAL A 230 -11.73 6.57 -3.39
N GLU A 231 -11.08 7.71 -3.17
CA GLU A 231 -10.70 8.65 -4.23
C GLU A 231 -9.39 8.20 -4.91
N SER A 232 -8.43 7.80 -4.10
CA SER A 232 -7.14 7.33 -4.58
C SER A 232 -6.42 6.50 -3.52
N MET A 233 -5.55 5.63 -3.97
CA MET A 233 -4.63 4.92 -3.09
C MET A 233 -3.25 4.76 -3.72
N ARG A 234 -2.24 4.64 -2.87
CA ARG A 234 -0.86 4.36 -3.28
C ARG A 234 -0.14 3.50 -2.24
N VAL A 235 0.92 2.84 -2.69
CA VAL A 235 1.86 2.13 -1.83
C VAL A 235 3.21 2.81 -1.94
N LEU A 236 3.79 3.14 -0.78
CA LEU A 236 5.13 3.71 -0.64
C LEU A 236 6.00 2.67 0.06
N SER A 237 7.01 2.14 -0.63
CA SER A 237 7.90 1.13 -0.04
C SER A 237 8.99 1.75 0.85
N ASN A 238 9.58 2.85 0.39
CA ASN A 238 10.61 3.60 1.14
C ASN A 238 10.32 5.10 1.04
N PRO A 239 9.31 5.62 1.76
CA PRO A 239 9.06 7.05 1.77
C PRO A 239 10.17 7.76 2.56
N PHE A 240 10.96 8.59 1.85
CA PHE A 240 12.03 9.38 2.50
C PHE A 240 11.47 10.58 3.28
N SER A 241 10.17 10.87 3.17
CA SER A 241 9.52 11.82 4.07
C SER A 241 9.55 11.32 5.52
N ALA A 242 10.05 12.15 6.43
CA ALA A 242 10.13 11.83 7.85
C ALA A 242 8.77 11.77 8.56
N GLU A 243 7.71 12.27 7.89
CA GLU A 243 6.34 12.21 8.37
C GLU A 243 5.82 10.77 8.51
N TYR A 244 6.20 9.87 7.58
CA TYR A 244 5.80 8.47 7.62
C TYR A 244 6.63 7.67 8.62
N GLY A 245 5.98 6.81 9.42
CA GLY A 245 6.65 5.95 10.39
C GLY A 245 5.79 4.79 10.87
N GLY A 246 6.34 3.98 11.77
CA GLY A 246 5.67 2.79 12.30
C GLY A 246 5.55 1.67 11.26
N PHE A 247 6.55 1.52 10.39
CA PHE A 247 6.63 0.47 9.36
C PHE A 247 8.09 0.12 9.07
N SER A 248 8.31 -1.10 8.66
CA SER A 248 9.60 -1.56 8.14
C SER A 248 9.51 -2.03 6.68
N SER A 249 8.32 -2.31 6.15
CA SER A 249 8.13 -2.76 4.76
C SER A 249 7.49 -1.74 3.83
N GLY A 250 6.54 -0.94 4.28
CA GLY A 250 5.91 0.09 3.47
C GLY A 250 4.68 0.73 4.10
N VAL A 251 4.13 1.70 3.37
CA VAL A 251 2.91 2.43 3.75
C VAL A 251 1.87 2.28 2.66
N ILE A 252 0.66 1.89 3.04
CA ILE A 252 -0.54 1.96 2.22
C ILE A 252 -1.25 3.26 2.58
N GLU A 253 -1.39 4.16 1.63
CA GLU A 253 -2.10 5.41 1.81
C GLU A 253 -3.39 5.40 0.99
N VAL A 254 -4.50 5.63 1.65
CA VAL A 254 -5.84 5.67 1.06
C VAL A 254 -6.46 7.03 1.35
N ASN A 255 -6.89 7.71 0.30
CA ASN A 255 -7.66 8.93 0.41
C ASN A 255 -9.11 8.64 0.06
N THR A 256 -10.02 9.06 0.93
CA THR A 256 -11.45 8.85 0.76
C THR A 256 -12.07 9.96 -0.08
N ARG A 257 -13.20 9.65 -0.70
CA ARG A 257 -13.98 10.64 -1.42
C ARG A 257 -14.59 11.64 -0.45
N GLY A 258 -14.57 12.92 -0.86
CA GLY A 258 -15.27 14.00 -0.19
C GLY A 258 -16.57 14.39 -0.86
N GLY A 259 -17.25 15.39 -0.30
CA GLY A 259 -18.44 15.98 -0.89
C GLY A 259 -18.14 16.72 -2.21
N THR A 260 -19.16 16.91 -3.03
CA THR A 260 -19.09 17.52 -4.36
C THR A 260 -19.99 18.75 -4.46
N ASP A 261 -19.73 19.67 -5.41
CA ASP A 261 -20.53 20.89 -5.62
C ASP A 261 -21.95 20.62 -6.16
N GLU A 262 -22.14 19.43 -6.74
CA GLU A 262 -23.42 18.96 -7.24
C GLU A 262 -23.78 17.63 -6.59
N TRP A 263 -25.06 17.35 -6.41
CA TRP A 263 -25.51 16.06 -5.94
C TRP A 263 -25.21 14.97 -6.95
N LYS A 264 -24.52 13.93 -6.50
CA LYS A 264 -24.20 12.74 -7.28
C LYS A 264 -24.61 11.51 -6.51
N TRP A 265 -25.16 10.56 -7.20
CA TRP A 265 -25.59 9.28 -6.65
C TRP A 265 -24.91 8.15 -7.41
N LEU A 266 -24.54 7.12 -6.69
CA LEU A 266 -23.88 5.93 -7.21
C LEU A 266 -24.57 4.72 -6.60
N PHE A 267 -24.93 3.76 -7.44
CA PHE A 267 -25.46 2.48 -7.01
C PHE A 267 -24.78 1.36 -7.78
N GLU A 268 -23.99 0.55 -7.09
CA GLU A 268 -23.14 -0.49 -7.70
C GLU A 268 -23.57 -1.88 -7.24
N ASP A 269 -23.38 -2.90 -8.09
CA ASP A 269 -23.57 -4.33 -7.85
C ASP A 269 -24.87 -4.72 -7.13
N PRO A 270 -26.06 -4.25 -7.53
CA PRO A 270 -27.32 -4.53 -6.82
C PRO A 270 -27.84 -5.96 -7.03
N VAL A 271 -27.28 -6.71 -7.96
CA VAL A 271 -27.84 -8.01 -8.39
C VAL A 271 -27.08 -9.15 -7.71
N PRO A 272 -27.80 -10.09 -7.03
CA PRO A 272 -27.16 -11.27 -6.46
C PRO A 272 -26.57 -12.16 -7.53
N ARG A 273 -25.43 -12.75 -7.25
CA ARG A 273 -24.80 -13.80 -8.05
C ARG A 273 -25.13 -15.15 -7.46
N PHE A 274 -25.61 -16.06 -8.32
CA PHE A 274 -26.01 -17.39 -7.90
C PHE A 274 -24.91 -18.41 -8.17
N ARG A 275 -24.75 -19.36 -7.26
CA ARG A 275 -23.84 -20.49 -7.42
C ARG A 275 -24.48 -21.51 -8.31
N TRP A 276 -23.82 -21.85 -9.43
CA TRP A 276 -24.22 -22.88 -10.36
C TRP A 276 -23.29 -24.08 -10.22
N ILE A 277 -23.84 -25.27 -9.93
CA ILE A 277 -23.10 -26.52 -9.85
C ILE A 277 -23.93 -27.57 -10.59
N ASP A 278 -23.31 -28.30 -11.52
CA ASP A 278 -23.93 -29.38 -12.30
C ASP A 278 -25.28 -29.01 -12.93
N GLY A 279 -25.38 -27.76 -13.43
CA GLY A 279 -26.56 -27.25 -14.09
C GLY A 279 -27.72 -26.82 -13.19
N SER A 280 -27.51 -26.79 -11.86
CA SER A 280 -28.48 -26.34 -10.88
C SER A 280 -27.95 -25.18 -10.02
N THR A 281 -28.84 -24.36 -9.47
CA THR A 281 -28.50 -23.28 -8.54
C THR A 281 -28.39 -23.80 -7.12
N HIS A 282 -27.28 -23.47 -6.45
CA HIS A 282 -26.98 -23.87 -5.09
C HIS A 282 -26.86 -22.66 -4.14
N GLY A 283 -27.79 -21.72 -4.23
CA GLY A 283 -27.84 -20.52 -3.40
C GLY A 283 -27.08 -19.34 -3.98
N VAL A 284 -26.90 -18.28 -3.15
CA VAL A 284 -26.21 -17.05 -3.52
C VAL A 284 -24.71 -17.26 -3.34
N GLU A 285 -23.94 -16.96 -4.37
CA GLU A 285 -22.47 -16.93 -4.31
C GLU A 285 -21.97 -15.63 -3.71
N SER A 286 -22.51 -14.51 -4.19
CA SER A 286 -22.20 -13.19 -3.63
C SER A 286 -23.33 -12.20 -3.89
N LEU A 287 -23.42 -11.21 -3.00
CA LEU A 287 -24.30 -10.04 -3.11
C LEU A 287 -23.59 -8.86 -2.46
N THR A 288 -23.26 -7.84 -3.25
CA THR A 288 -22.41 -6.72 -2.80
C THR A 288 -22.99 -5.34 -3.17
N PRO A 289 -24.27 -5.05 -2.81
CA PRO A 289 -24.86 -3.75 -3.11
C PRO A 289 -24.13 -2.62 -2.41
N HIS A 290 -23.86 -1.57 -3.17
CA HIS A 290 -23.23 -0.37 -2.69
C HIS A 290 -24.00 0.87 -3.13
N LEU A 291 -24.42 1.71 -2.19
CA LEU A 291 -25.05 2.98 -2.41
C LEU A 291 -24.13 4.10 -1.87
N ALA A 292 -23.80 5.07 -2.69
CA ALA A 292 -23.12 6.26 -2.24
C ALA A 292 -23.77 7.52 -2.82
N PHE A 293 -23.70 8.61 -2.07
CA PHE A 293 -24.08 9.92 -2.56
C PHE A 293 -23.17 11.01 -2.01
N SER A 294 -23.05 12.08 -2.77
CA SER A 294 -22.27 13.25 -2.37
C SER A 294 -22.94 14.52 -2.88
N GLY A 295 -22.80 15.61 -2.15
CA GLY A 295 -23.36 16.88 -2.56
C GLY A 295 -23.13 18.01 -1.55
N PRO A 296 -23.57 19.24 -1.87
CA PRO A 296 -23.49 20.37 -0.98
C PRO A 296 -24.66 20.38 0.01
N ILE A 297 -24.36 20.44 1.32
CA ILE A 297 -25.34 20.82 2.35
C ILE A 297 -25.57 22.34 2.32
N ASP A 298 -24.44 23.08 2.23
CA ASP A 298 -24.40 24.52 1.97
C ASP A 298 -23.37 24.79 0.88
N ARG A 299 -23.82 25.28 -0.27
CA ARG A 299 -22.95 25.49 -1.43
C ARG A 299 -21.83 26.46 -1.12
N GLY A 300 -20.60 26.06 -1.49
CA GLY A 300 -19.40 26.84 -1.22
C GLY A 300 -18.86 26.73 0.18
N LYS A 301 -19.55 26.00 1.12
CA LYS A 301 -19.13 25.90 2.51
C LYS A 301 -19.12 24.50 3.08
N LEU A 302 -20.20 23.75 2.91
CA LEU A 302 -20.40 22.51 3.64
C LEU A 302 -20.85 21.40 2.68
N TYR A 303 -20.10 20.34 2.66
CA TYR A 303 -20.30 19.23 1.74
C TYR A 303 -20.39 17.92 2.50
N ILE A 304 -21.12 16.95 1.95
CA ILE A 304 -21.26 15.61 2.50
C ILE A 304 -20.92 14.56 1.44
N PHE A 305 -20.26 13.51 1.88
CA PHE A 305 -20.20 12.23 1.20
C PHE A 305 -20.71 11.14 2.13
N GLN A 306 -21.61 10.29 1.64
CA GLN A 306 -22.14 9.15 2.36
C GLN A 306 -22.01 7.89 1.52
N SER A 307 -21.60 6.79 2.15
CA SER A 307 -21.46 5.47 1.56
C SER A 307 -22.13 4.43 2.45
N PHE A 308 -22.87 3.49 1.83
CA PHE A 308 -23.46 2.32 2.46
C PHE A 308 -23.11 1.10 1.62
N TYR A 309 -22.43 0.15 2.19
CA TYR A 309 -22.05 -1.11 1.58
C TYR A 309 -22.54 -2.28 2.42
N ALA A 310 -23.10 -3.29 1.77
CA ALA A 310 -23.37 -4.58 2.36
C ALA A 310 -22.77 -5.68 1.48
N GLY A 311 -22.01 -6.58 2.05
CA GLY A 311 -21.34 -7.65 1.32
C GLY A 311 -21.69 -9.01 1.92
N TYR A 312 -22.10 -9.93 1.07
CA TYR A 312 -22.20 -11.36 1.34
C TYR A 312 -21.39 -12.07 0.25
N ASP A 313 -20.33 -12.75 0.63
CA ASP A 313 -19.45 -13.46 -0.28
C ASP A 313 -19.21 -14.87 0.23
N THR A 314 -19.16 -15.85 -0.69
CA THR A 314 -18.77 -17.21 -0.38
C THR A 314 -17.52 -17.60 -1.15
N THR A 315 -16.55 -18.19 -0.44
CA THR A 315 -15.34 -18.75 -1.05
C THR A 315 -15.40 -20.27 -0.97
N ARG A 316 -15.28 -20.95 -2.08
CA ARG A 316 -15.34 -22.40 -2.16
C ARG A 316 -13.97 -23.03 -2.05
N VAL A 317 -13.91 -24.19 -1.36
CA VAL A 317 -12.77 -25.11 -1.28
C VAL A 317 -13.12 -26.37 -2.09
N PRO A 318 -12.73 -26.45 -3.39
CA PRO A 318 -13.20 -27.53 -4.28
C PRO A 318 -12.74 -28.94 -3.89
N SER A 319 -11.73 -29.08 -3.06
CA SER A 319 -11.23 -30.37 -2.54
C SER A 319 -12.13 -30.99 -1.46
N LEU A 320 -13.00 -30.21 -0.85
CA LEU A 320 -13.94 -30.67 0.18
C LEU A 320 -15.31 -31.03 -0.42
N PRO A 321 -16.07 -31.97 0.23
CA PRO A 321 -17.39 -32.36 -0.25
C PRO A 321 -18.42 -31.22 -0.09
N ASN A 322 -19.43 -31.20 -0.97
CA ASN A 322 -20.61 -30.36 -0.83
C ASN A 322 -21.58 -30.93 0.24
N PRO A 323 -22.27 -30.07 1.04
CA PRO A 323 -22.29 -28.61 1.01
C PRO A 323 -21.19 -27.94 1.88
N ASP A 324 -20.41 -28.72 2.64
CA ASP A 324 -19.54 -28.25 3.73
C ASP A 324 -18.17 -27.77 3.23
N ASN A 325 -18.15 -27.09 2.08
CA ASN A 325 -16.93 -26.69 1.40
C ASN A 325 -16.86 -25.18 1.11
N VAL A 326 -17.52 -24.36 1.93
CA VAL A 326 -17.57 -22.92 1.73
C VAL A 326 -17.21 -22.17 3.01
N ARG A 327 -16.46 -21.09 2.82
CA ARG A 327 -16.32 -20.00 3.77
C ARG A 327 -17.36 -18.94 3.43
N VAL A 328 -17.92 -18.29 4.43
CA VAL A 328 -18.91 -17.22 4.28
C VAL A 328 -18.40 -15.94 4.92
N ASP A 329 -18.35 -14.86 4.17
CA ASP A 329 -17.99 -13.52 4.61
C ASP A 329 -19.20 -12.59 4.51
N GLU A 330 -19.60 -12.00 5.62
CA GLU A 330 -20.66 -11.00 5.72
C GLU A 330 -20.07 -9.68 6.21
N ARG A 331 -20.28 -8.58 5.49
CA ARG A 331 -19.70 -7.30 5.80
C ARG A 331 -20.72 -6.18 5.62
N VAL A 332 -20.68 -5.23 6.51
CA VAL A 332 -21.35 -3.95 6.33
C VAL A 332 -20.31 -2.85 6.52
N ASN A 333 -20.35 -1.85 5.68
CA ASN A 333 -19.55 -0.64 5.85
C ASN A 333 -20.43 0.58 5.62
N THR A 334 -20.41 1.49 6.54
CA THR A 334 -21.02 2.81 6.36
C THR A 334 -20.00 3.87 6.69
N GLN A 335 -19.85 4.83 5.77
CA GLN A 335 -18.91 5.94 5.91
C GLN A 335 -19.63 7.24 5.64
N THR A 336 -19.52 8.16 6.57
CA THR A 336 -19.96 9.56 6.44
C THR A 336 -18.73 10.44 6.49
N GLN A 337 -18.56 11.32 5.49
CA GLN A 337 -17.56 12.37 5.51
C GLN A 337 -18.22 13.73 5.31
N ILE A 338 -17.82 14.69 6.11
CA ILE A 338 -18.26 16.09 6.04
C ILE A 338 -17.01 16.93 5.81
N ASP A 339 -17.03 17.73 4.75
CA ASP A 339 -16.01 18.71 4.42
C ASP A 339 -16.59 20.10 4.65
N TRP A 340 -15.97 20.88 5.55
CA TRP A 340 -16.43 22.21 5.93
C TRP A 340 -15.36 23.26 5.63
N ASP A 341 -15.60 24.09 4.64
CA ASP A 341 -14.80 25.27 4.33
C ASP A 341 -15.28 26.42 5.22
N ILE A 342 -14.68 26.56 6.43
CA ILE A 342 -15.03 27.56 7.43
C ILE A 342 -14.81 28.95 6.85
N ASN A 343 -13.65 29.13 6.18
CA ASN A 343 -13.26 30.30 5.42
C ASN A 343 -12.16 29.88 4.38
N PRO A 344 -11.73 30.77 3.47
CA PRO A 344 -10.77 30.41 2.44
C PRO A 344 -9.42 29.87 2.92
N SER A 345 -9.05 30.15 4.17
CA SER A 345 -7.80 29.68 4.79
C SER A 345 -7.99 28.51 5.76
N HIS A 346 -9.23 28.09 6.02
CA HIS A 346 -9.52 27.12 7.09
C HIS A 346 -10.54 26.09 6.63
N ARG A 347 -10.12 24.84 6.57
CA ARG A 347 -10.97 23.70 6.17
C ARG A 347 -10.90 22.59 7.19
N LEU A 348 -12.08 22.11 7.62
CA LEU A 348 -12.27 20.96 8.49
C LEU A 348 -12.85 19.79 7.70
N THR A 349 -12.28 18.59 7.88
CA THR A 349 -12.83 17.32 7.38
C THR A 349 -13.12 16.41 8.57
N ALA A 350 -14.36 15.97 8.70
CA ALA A 350 -14.79 15.00 9.71
C ALA A 350 -15.23 13.71 9.01
N MET A 351 -14.78 12.55 9.51
CA MET A 351 -15.16 11.25 8.98
C MET A 351 -15.57 10.30 10.11
N VAL A 352 -16.63 9.53 9.87
CA VAL A 352 -17.09 8.45 10.75
C VAL A 352 -17.32 7.20 9.90
N THR A 353 -16.83 6.05 10.36
CA THR A 353 -16.99 4.76 9.69
C THR A 353 -17.38 3.68 10.69
N PHE A 354 -18.38 2.85 10.33
CA PHE A 354 -18.71 1.60 10.99
C PHE A 354 -18.46 0.45 10.00
N ALA A 355 -17.74 -0.57 10.45
CA ALA A 355 -17.35 -1.68 9.61
C ALA A 355 -17.47 -3.02 10.37
N PRO A 356 -18.71 -3.50 10.65
CA PRO A 356 -18.92 -4.84 11.18
C PRO A 356 -18.65 -5.90 10.09
N GLU A 357 -17.98 -6.98 10.52
CA GLU A 357 -17.66 -8.14 9.69
C GLU A 357 -17.91 -9.42 10.48
N ASN A 358 -18.51 -10.42 9.82
CA ASN A 358 -18.61 -11.80 10.29
C ASN A 358 -17.97 -12.69 9.24
N THR A 359 -17.14 -13.62 9.65
CA THR A 359 -16.64 -14.67 8.77
C THR A 359 -16.93 -16.01 9.43
N ASN A 360 -17.64 -16.87 8.75
CA ASN A 360 -17.85 -18.25 9.17
C ASN A 360 -16.88 -19.15 8.40
N TYR A 361 -16.29 -20.11 9.11
CA TYR A 361 -15.32 -21.06 8.56
C TYR A 361 -14.06 -20.35 8.00
N ALA A 362 -13.49 -19.45 8.76
CA ALA A 362 -12.48 -18.48 8.28
C ALA A 362 -11.22 -19.14 7.71
N ASN A 363 -10.76 -20.22 8.30
CA ASN A 363 -9.54 -20.94 7.94
C ASN A 363 -9.80 -22.28 7.23
N ILE A 364 -10.99 -22.44 6.57
CA ILE A 364 -11.30 -23.64 5.81
C ILE A 364 -10.33 -23.82 4.63
N ASP A 365 -9.73 -25.01 4.56
CA ASP A 365 -8.88 -25.42 3.45
C ASP A 365 -9.05 -26.94 3.19
N THR A 366 -8.17 -27.55 2.39
CA THR A 366 -8.21 -28.99 2.07
C THR A 366 -8.07 -29.87 3.32
N PHE A 367 -7.30 -29.44 4.31
CA PHE A 367 -6.94 -30.19 5.50
C PHE A 367 -7.77 -29.80 6.73
N ASP A 368 -8.36 -28.60 6.70
CA ASP A 368 -9.21 -28.06 7.74
C ASP A 368 -10.67 -27.92 7.26
N PRO A 369 -11.52 -29.00 7.36
CA PRO A 369 -12.93 -28.92 7.00
C PRO A 369 -13.72 -28.09 8.03
N GLN A 370 -14.95 -27.67 7.67
CA GLN A 370 -15.77 -26.76 8.47
C GLN A 370 -15.80 -27.02 9.99
N PRO A 371 -15.95 -28.25 10.50
CA PRO A 371 -16.02 -28.47 11.96
C PRO A 371 -14.76 -28.06 12.73
N VAL A 372 -13.59 -28.10 12.06
CA VAL A 372 -12.28 -27.78 12.68
C VAL A 372 -11.92 -26.31 12.52
N THR A 373 -12.77 -25.52 11.87
CA THR A 373 -12.51 -24.13 11.57
C THR A 373 -13.00 -23.18 12.66
N VAL A 374 -12.79 -21.90 12.43
CA VAL A 374 -13.24 -20.84 13.33
C VAL A 374 -14.22 -19.90 12.64
N ASP A 375 -15.13 -19.39 13.45
CA ASP A 375 -15.90 -18.21 13.12
C ASP A 375 -15.31 -17.00 13.83
N TYR A 376 -15.26 -15.86 13.16
CA TYR A 376 -14.92 -14.63 13.84
C TYR A 376 -15.94 -13.51 13.57
N ARG A 377 -16.06 -12.63 14.53
CA ARG A 377 -16.90 -11.44 14.46
C ARG A 377 -16.09 -10.23 14.84
N GLN A 378 -15.95 -9.31 13.89
CA GLN A 378 -15.27 -8.05 14.08
C GLN A 378 -16.27 -6.90 14.06
N ARG A 379 -16.09 -5.95 14.96
CA ARG A 379 -16.89 -4.71 15.01
C ARG A 379 -15.95 -3.53 15.04
N GLY A 380 -15.76 -2.92 13.86
CA GLY A 380 -14.89 -1.76 13.67
C GLY A 380 -15.68 -0.45 13.75
N PHE A 381 -15.18 0.48 14.55
CA PHE A 381 -15.57 1.89 14.57
C PHE A 381 -14.36 2.76 14.38
N PHE A 382 -14.47 3.75 13.50
CA PHE A 382 -13.40 4.69 13.23
C PHE A 382 -13.98 6.10 13.04
N THR A 383 -13.33 7.10 13.64
CA THR A 383 -13.64 8.51 13.40
C THR A 383 -12.36 9.32 13.32
N SER A 384 -12.36 10.34 12.48
CA SER A 384 -11.26 11.30 12.36
C SER A 384 -11.77 12.71 12.13
N PHE A 385 -11.00 13.67 12.66
CA PHE A 385 -11.20 15.11 12.48
C PHE A 385 -9.87 15.67 12.01
N ALA A 386 -9.86 16.19 10.80
CA ALA A 386 -8.68 16.77 10.19
C ALA A 386 -8.93 18.23 9.89
N ASP A 387 -8.00 19.07 10.31
CA ASP A 387 -8.05 20.50 10.10
C ASP A 387 -6.85 20.99 9.32
N ARG A 388 -7.08 21.83 8.33
CA ARG A 388 -6.04 22.54 7.59
C ARG A 388 -6.24 24.03 7.75
N TRP A 389 -5.23 24.67 8.30
CA TRP A 389 -5.21 26.11 8.48
C TRP A 389 -4.05 26.74 7.70
N ILE A 390 -4.37 27.53 6.68
CA ILE A 390 -3.40 28.28 5.88
C ILE A 390 -3.07 29.57 6.61
N LEU A 391 -1.80 29.76 6.93
CA LEU A 391 -1.30 30.93 7.66
C LEU A 391 -1.13 32.13 6.72
N SER A 392 -1.34 33.32 7.21
CA SER A 392 -1.12 34.56 6.46
C SER A 392 0.34 34.71 5.99
N SER A 393 1.29 34.06 6.66
CA SER A 393 2.69 34.00 6.24
C SER A 393 2.94 33.13 4.98
N GLY A 394 1.93 32.45 4.44
CA GLY A 394 2.04 31.59 3.26
C GLY A 394 2.46 30.13 3.56
N GLY A 395 2.53 29.74 4.83
CA GLY A 395 2.64 28.36 5.29
C GLY A 395 1.28 27.79 5.67
N PHE A 396 1.22 26.53 6.16
CA PHE A 396 0.00 25.95 6.69
C PHE A 396 0.28 24.98 7.83
N VAL A 397 -0.73 24.79 8.66
CA VAL A 397 -0.77 23.78 9.74
C VAL A 397 -1.80 22.74 9.37
N GLN A 398 -1.46 21.48 9.56
CA GLN A 398 -2.40 20.37 9.50
C GLN A 398 -2.49 19.73 10.87
N SER A 399 -3.71 19.53 11.34
CA SER A 399 -3.99 18.87 12.62
C SER A 399 -4.91 17.69 12.34
N LEU A 400 -4.64 16.53 12.94
CA LEU A 400 -5.47 15.34 12.82
C LEU A 400 -5.69 14.76 14.22
N PHE A 401 -6.94 14.54 14.55
CA PHE A 401 -7.34 13.68 15.66
C PHE A 401 -8.11 12.49 15.11
N SER A 402 -7.78 11.27 15.54
CA SER A 402 -8.56 10.08 15.19
C SER A 402 -8.71 9.11 16.35
N LEU A 403 -9.80 8.38 16.30
CA LEU A 403 -10.17 7.35 17.25
C LEU A 403 -10.62 6.11 16.51
N LYS A 404 -10.04 4.96 16.83
CA LYS A 404 -10.47 3.66 16.34
C LYS A 404 -10.76 2.72 17.50
N LYS A 405 -11.89 2.02 17.43
CA LYS A 405 -12.23 0.88 18.28
C LYS A 405 -12.39 -0.37 17.44
N LEU A 406 -11.83 -1.47 17.91
CA LEU A 406 -12.02 -2.78 17.30
C LEU A 406 -12.40 -3.78 18.39
N ASN A 407 -13.55 -4.41 18.24
CA ASN A 407 -13.93 -5.60 19.02
C ASN A 407 -13.77 -6.82 18.11
N TYR A 408 -13.09 -7.82 18.58
CA TYR A 408 -12.83 -9.05 17.84
C TYR A 408 -13.16 -10.26 18.73
N ASN A 409 -13.98 -11.16 18.22
CA ASN A 409 -14.32 -12.41 18.88
C ASN A 409 -14.09 -13.55 17.89
N LEU A 410 -13.35 -14.55 18.33
CA LEU A 410 -13.06 -15.76 17.60
C LEU A 410 -13.59 -16.94 18.44
N PHE A 411 -14.22 -17.88 17.80
CA PHE A 411 -14.75 -19.07 18.46
C PHE A 411 -14.81 -20.25 17.48
N PRO A 412 -14.72 -21.51 17.97
CA PRO A 412 -14.88 -22.69 17.13
C PRO A 412 -16.17 -22.65 16.32
N ALA A 413 -16.09 -23.05 15.05
CA ALA A 413 -17.25 -23.13 14.18
C ALA A 413 -18.22 -24.27 14.62
N ASP A 414 -17.70 -25.39 15.14
CA ASP A 414 -18.49 -26.40 15.79
C ASP A 414 -18.78 -25.99 17.26
N PRO A 415 -20.05 -25.77 17.63
CA PRO A 415 -20.41 -25.39 18.99
C PRO A 415 -20.24 -26.53 20.02
N VAL A 416 -20.01 -27.77 19.58
CA VAL A 416 -19.80 -28.90 20.49
C VAL A 416 -18.33 -28.92 20.91
N PRO A 417 -18.01 -28.64 22.19
CA PRO A 417 -16.63 -28.68 22.64
C PRO A 417 -16.02 -30.06 22.42
N GLY A 418 -14.92 -30.09 21.68
CA GLY A 418 -14.20 -31.32 21.34
C GLY A 418 -12.71 -31.14 21.39
N VAL A 419 -11.98 -32.23 21.23
CA VAL A 419 -10.52 -32.18 21.07
C VAL A 419 -10.23 -31.94 19.61
N MET A 420 -9.46 -30.92 19.29
CA MET A 420 -8.90 -30.75 17.95
C MET A 420 -7.89 -31.85 17.69
N THR A 421 -8.07 -32.57 16.60
CA THR A 421 -7.15 -33.63 16.21
C THR A 421 -6.47 -33.30 14.89
N LEU A 422 -5.16 -33.12 14.95
CA LEU A 422 -4.30 -32.94 13.80
C LEU A 422 -3.96 -34.31 13.22
N TYR A 423 -4.33 -34.52 11.96
CA TYR A 423 -4.11 -35.76 11.24
C TYR A 423 -3.58 -35.48 9.83
N PRO A 424 -2.59 -36.25 9.33
CA PRO A 424 -1.92 -35.94 8.07
C PRO A 424 -2.84 -35.75 6.86
N GLU A 425 -3.91 -36.55 6.75
CA GLU A 425 -4.82 -36.45 5.59
C GLU A 425 -5.86 -35.33 5.76
N GLN A 426 -6.44 -35.18 6.96
CA GLN A 426 -7.43 -34.15 7.26
C GLN A 426 -7.64 -34.03 8.76
N ASN A 427 -7.61 -32.83 9.30
CA ASN A 427 -7.90 -32.55 10.70
C ASN A 427 -9.38 -32.77 11.03
N PHE A 428 -9.70 -33.08 12.29
CA PHE A 428 -11.05 -33.29 12.74
C PHE A 428 -11.25 -32.91 14.22
N GLY A 429 -12.51 -32.88 14.68
CA GLY A 429 -12.90 -32.36 15.98
C GLY A 429 -13.29 -30.93 15.93
N SER A 430 -13.12 -30.16 17.00
CA SER A 430 -13.44 -28.74 17.12
C SER A 430 -12.18 -27.92 17.21
N PHE A 431 -12.16 -26.70 16.68
CA PHE A 431 -11.02 -25.81 16.81
C PHE A 431 -10.66 -25.56 18.29
N PHE A 432 -9.39 -25.42 18.58
CA PHE A 432 -8.89 -25.46 19.96
C PHE A 432 -8.93 -24.11 20.69
N GLU A 433 -9.17 -22.99 20.02
CA GLU A 433 -9.03 -21.66 20.62
C GLU A 433 -10.30 -20.84 20.50
N SER A 434 -10.58 -20.09 21.56
CA SER A 434 -11.54 -18.98 21.57
C SER A 434 -10.85 -17.73 22.08
N GLU A 435 -11.03 -16.61 21.37
CA GLU A 435 -10.45 -15.32 21.71
C GLU A 435 -11.55 -14.25 21.77
N SER A 436 -11.49 -13.39 22.77
CA SER A 436 -12.32 -12.17 22.84
C SER A 436 -11.39 -11.00 23.18
N ARG A 437 -11.41 -9.96 22.36
CA ARG A 437 -10.59 -8.78 22.61
C ARG A 437 -11.25 -7.49 22.16
N GLN A 438 -10.85 -6.43 22.82
CA GLN A 438 -11.16 -5.06 22.46
C GLN A 438 -9.88 -4.25 22.39
N THR A 439 -9.72 -3.49 21.30
CA THR A 439 -8.58 -2.57 21.15
C THR A 439 -9.08 -1.17 20.85
N TRP A 440 -8.34 -0.17 21.35
CA TRP A 440 -8.52 1.23 21.03
C TRP A 440 -7.21 1.81 20.50
N LEU A 441 -7.32 2.69 19.51
CA LEU A 441 -6.23 3.49 18.98
C LEU A 441 -6.64 4.95 18.93
N TYR A 442 -5.96 5.78 19.68
CA TYR A 442 -6.09 7.23 19.68
C TYR A 442 -4.89 7.82 18.97
N GLN A 443 -5.12 8.74 18.05
CA GLN A 443 -4.06 9.48 17.37
C GLN A 443 -4.30 10.96 17.47
N TRP A 444 -3.25 11.70 17.78
CA TRP A 444 -3.19 13.14 17.62
C TRP A 444 -1.91 13.48 16.90
N SER A 445 -2.01 14.14 15.75
CA SER A 445 -0.85 14.56 14.99
C SER A 445 -1.02 15.98 14.48
N GLN A 446 0.11 16.67 14.39
CA GLN A 446 0.15 18.02 13.84
C GLN A 446 1.42 18.20 13.02
N SER A 447 1.30 18.81 11.85
CA SER A 447 2.43 19.21 11.02
C SER A 447 2.35 20.70 10.67
N LEU A 448 3.50 21.35 10.67
CA LEU A 448 3.70 22.73 10.27
C LEU A 448 4.54 22.72 8.99
N HIS A 449 3.97 23.20 7.91
CA HIS A 449 4.64 23.43 6.64
C HIS A 449 4.94 24.90 6.51
N LEU A 450 6.23 25.25 6.50
CA LEU A 450 6.65 26.64 6.37
C LEU A 450 6.50 27.10 4.91
N ARG A 451 6.39 28.41 4.72
CA ARG A 451 6.51 28.99 3.39
C ARG A 451 7.86 28.62 2.78
N PRO A 452 7.94 28.48 1.47
CA PRO A 452 9.22 28.24 0.81
C PRO A 452 10.26 29.32 1.16
N LEU A 453 11.46 28.87 1.55
CA LEU A 453 12.60 29.75 1.83
C LEU A 453 13.57 29.69 0.65
N GLU A 454 13.94 30.86 0.11
CA GLU A 454 14.89 30.95 -1.01
C GLU A 454 16.28 31.27 -0.46
N PHE A 455 17.12 30.26 -0.28
CA PHE A 455 18.50 30.34 0.19
C PHE A 455 19.34 29.23 -0.42
N HIS A 456 20.29 29.55 -1.29
CA HIS A 456 21.07 28.57 -2.08
C HIS A 456 20.19 27.49 -2.74
N GLY A 457 19.03 27.88 -3.23
CA GLY A 457 17.98 27.06 -3.74
C GLY A 457 16.67 27.31 -2.98
N ARG A 458 15.70 26.42 -3.13
CA ARG A 458 14.38 26.52 -2.51
C ARG A 458 14.19 25.42 -1.48
N HIS A 459 13.97 25.80 -0.23
CA HIS A 459 13.73 24.89 0.90
C HIS A 459 12.24 24.84 1.24
N LEU A 460 11.73 23.63 1.44
CA LEU A 460 10.39 23.35 1.93
C LEU A 460 10.50 22.62 3.27
N LEU A 461 10.50 23.40 4.35
CA LEU A 461 10.66 22.87 5.70
C LEU A 461 9.30 22.40 6.25
N THR A 462 9.31 21.19 6.79
CA THR A 462 8.16 20.58 7.50
C THR A 462 8.61 20.09 8.87
N PHE A 463 7.84 20.41 9.89
CA PHE A 463 8.02 19.93 11.25
C PHE A 463 6.71 19.34 11.76
N GLY A 464 6.79 18.34 12.61
CA GLY A 464 5.56 17.82 13.18
C GLY A 464 5.78 16.86 14.33
N TYR A 465 4.65 16.49 14.92
CA TYR A 465 4.61 15.46 15.96
C TYR A 465 3.42 14.52 15.72
N VAL A 466 3.56 13.30 16.23
CA VAL A 466 2.49 12.31 16.27
C VAL A 466 2.46 11.70 17.67
N PHE A 467 1.30 11.70 18.30
CA PHE A 467 1.03 10.97 19.53
C PHE A 467 0.04 9.84 19.22
N LEU A 468 0.39 8.61 19.60
CA LEU A 468 -0.48 7.45 19.51
C LEU A 468 -0.64 6.85 20.91
N ARG A 469 -1.87 6.52 21.29
CA ARG A 469 -2.17 5.68 22.44
C ARG A 469 -2.97 4.48 21.99
N SER A 470 -2.43 3.29 22.29
CA SER A 470 -3.05 2.01 22.01
C SER A 470 -3.43 1.32 23.31
N THR A 471 -4.58 0.65 23.33
CA THR A 471 -4.96 -0.20 24.47
C THR A 471 -5.52 -1.52 23.97
N TYR A 472 -5.31 -2.57 24.75
CA TYR A 472 -5.84 -3.90 24.56
C TYR A 472 -6.43 -4.41 25.88
N ASP A 473 -7.56 -5.10 25.78
CA ASP A 473 -8.18 -5.88 26.83
C ASP A 473 -8.76 -7.14 26.19
N GLY A 474 -8.38 -8.31 26.68
CA GLY A 474 -8.79 -9.56 26.05
C GLY A 474 -8.61 -10.80 26.90
N SER A 475 -9.17 -11.90 26.39
CA SER A 475 -9.05 -13.22 27.00
C SER A 475 -8.93 -14.31 25.94
N VAL A 476 -8.14 -15.32 26.22
CA VAL A 476 -7.93 -16.51 25.38
C VAL A 476 -8.26 -17.76 26.20
N THR A 477 -8.98 -18.68 25.57
CA THR A 477 -9.30 -20.00 26.14
C THR A 477 -8.91 -21.06 25.13
N ASN A 478 -8.17 -22.07 25.56
CA ASN A 478 -7.69 -23.14 24.70
C ASN A 478 -8.21 -24.50 25.16
N LEU A 479 -8.61 -25.33 24.19
CA LEU A 479 -9.01 -26.73 24.35
C LEU A 479 -7.81 -27.66 24.06
N PRO A 480 -7.84 -28.93 24.51
CA PRO A 480 -6.77 -29.90 24.21
C PRO A 480 -6.64 -30.17 22.69
N ILE A 481 -5.41 -30.53 22.27
CA ILE A 481 -5.10 -30.94 20.90
C ILE A 481 -4.46 -32.31 20.93
N HIS A 482 -4.90 -33.21 20.04
CA HIS A 482 -4.25 -34.47 19.73
C HIS A 482 -3.53 -34.37 18.40
N VAL A 483 -2.34 -34.95 18.32
CA VAL A 483 -1.54 -35.04 17.10
C VAL A 483 -1.39 -36.51 16.76
N LEU A 484 -1.92 -36.94 15.64
CA LEU A 484 -1.88 -38.33 15.20
C LEU A 484 -0.87 -38.52 14.06
N ARG A 485 -0.31 -39.73 14.01
CA ARG A 485 0.42 -40.26 12.86
C ARG A 485 -0.55 -40.85 11.82
N GLU A 486 -0.03 -41.25 10.68
CA GLU A 486 -0.83 -41.85 9.61
C GLU A 486 -1.57 -43.12 10.04
N GLU A 487 -0.96 -43.95 10.89
CA GLU A 487 -1.59 -45.17 11.43
C GLU A 487 -2.62 -44.90 12.54
N HIS A 488 -3.04 -43.65 12.73
CA HIS A 488 -3.96 -43.20 13.79
C HIS A 488 -3.40 -43.41 15.21
N THR A 489 -2.10 -43.61 15.35
CA THR A 489 -1.44 -43.64 16.66
C THR A 489 -1.15 -42.23 17.16
N LEU A 490 -1.28 -42.00 18.47
CA LEU A 490 -1.03 -40.72 19.08
C LEU A 490 0.48 -40.38 19.06
N ALA A 491 0.85 -39.28 18.39
CA ALA A 491 2.19 -38.75 18.39
C ALA A 491 2.43 -37.80 19.56
N ALA A 492 1.46 -36.92 19.81
CA ALA A 492 1.51 -35.96 20.91
C ALA A 492 0.11 -35.57 21.41
N ALA A 493 0.03 -35.20 22.68
CA ALA A 493 -1.15 -34.58 23.28
C ALA A 493 -0.73 -33.25 23.89
N ILE A 494 -1.44 -32.18 23.52
CA ILE A 494 -1.20 -30.81 24.00
C ILE A 494 -2.39 -30.43 24.88
N THR A 495 -2.11 -29.93 26.06
CA THR A 495 -3.10 -29.35 26.97
C THR A 495 -2.63 -27.96 27.39
N TYR A 496 -3.59 -27.14 27.80
CA TYR A 496 -3.31 -25.75 28.17
C TYR A 496 -3.67 -25.51 29.65
N ALA A 497 -3.00 -24.53 30.23
CA ALA A 497 -3.37 -24.00 31.55
C ALA A 497 -4.73 -23.29 31.47
N SER A 498 -5.28 -22.95 32.63
CA SER A 498 -6.56 -22.22 32.72
C SER A 498 -6.58 -20.95 31.88
N PRO A 499 -7.77 -20.54 31.38
CA PRO A 499 -7.91 -19.30 30.63
C PRO A 499 -7.33 -18.12 31.35
N LEU A 500 -6.73 -17.22 30.61
CA LEU A 500 -6.14 -15.99 31.13
C LEU A 500 -6.76 -14.77 30.44
N SER A 501 -7.03 -13.75 31.25
CA SER A 501 -7.35 -12.42 30.76
C SER A 501 -6.12 -11.54 30.89
N SER A 502 -5.81 -10.78 29.86
CA SER A 502 -4.69 -9.86 29.83
C SER A 502 -5.08 -8.50 29.30
N ASN A 503 -4.34 -7.49 29.70
CA ASN A 503 -4.49 -6.13 29.20
C ASN A 503 -3.12 -5.50 28.92
N ALA A 504 -3.08 -4.57 27.98
CA ALA A 504 -1.88 -3.82 27.66
C ALA A 504 -2.24 -2.41 27.20
N ALA A 505 -1.34 -1.49 27.44
CA ALA A 505 -1.42 -0.13 26.94
C ALA A 505 -0.05 0.33 26.47
N GLN A 506 -0.03 1.20 25.45
CA GLN A 506 1.17 1.72 24.83
C GLN A 506 0.99 3.16 24.46
N ASN A 507 2.00 3.98 24.68
CA ASN A 507 2.08 5.35 24.20
C ASN A 507 3.30 5.50 23.29
N ASN A 508 3.07 6.05 22.10
CA ASN A 508 4.12 6.39 21.17
C ASN A 508 4.14 7.90 20.95
N VAL A 509 5.30 8.50 21.04
CA VAL A 509 5.52 9.92 20.75
C VAL A 509 6.56 10.03 19.66
N THR A 510 6.21 10.73 18.60
CA THR A 510 7.11 11.00 17.48
C THR A 510 7.33 12.49 17.32
N LEU A 511 8.55 12.88 17.00
CA LEU A 511 8.90 14.19 16.47
C LEU A 511 9.59 14.00 15.12
N PHE A 512 9.31 14.88 14.16
CA PHE A 512 10.00 14.83 12.88
C PHE A 512 10.29 16.22 12.33
N ALA A 513 11.37 16.30 11.55
CA ALA A 513 11.75 17.47 10.81
C ALA A 513 12.24 17.04 9.42
N GLN A 514 11.88 17.81 8.42
CA GLN A 514 12.25 17.53 7.04
C GLN A 514 12.50 18.81 6.27
N ASP A 515 13.49 18.76 5.37
CA ASP A 515 13.74 19.74 4.33
C ASP A 515 13.68 19.07 2.95
N SER A 516 12.76 19.52 2.10
CA SER A 516 12.78 19.20 0.69
C SER A 516 13.47 20.35 -0.05
N TRP A 517 14.80 20.20 -0.23
CA TRP A 517 15.68 21.23 -0.76
C TRP A 517 15.83 21.10 -2.28
N GLN A 518 15.19 21.98 -3.02
CA GLN A 518 15.39 22.14 -4.45
C GLN A 518 16.67 22.95 -4.71
N VAL A 519 17.82 22.27 -4.74
CA VAL A 519 19.15 22.87 -4.97
C VAL A 519 19.23 23.57 -6.31
N SER A 520 18.59 23.00 -7.31
CA SER A 520 18.49 23.56 -8.67
C SER A 520 17.21 23.05 -9.35
N PRO A 521 16.82 23.58 -10.52
CA PRO A 521 15.68 23.04 -11.27
C PRO A 521 15.80 21.56 -11.67
N ARG A 522 16.98 20.96 -11.49
CA ARG A 522 17.28 19.57 -11.84
C ARG A 522 17.63 18.68 -10.67
N LEU A 523 17.90 19.23 -9.50
CA LEU A 523 18.32 18.48 -8.32
C LEU A 523 17.44 18.84 -7.13
N LEU A 524 16.74 17.87 -6.60
CA LEU A 524 16.01 17.89 -5.34
C LEU A 524 16.70 16.94 -4.36
N LEU A 525 16.89 17.39 -3.13
CA LEU A 525 17.35 16.59 -2.00
C LEU A 525 16.27 16.59 -0.93
N ASP A 526 15.92 15.42 -0.41
CA ASP A 526 15.05 15.26 0.77
C ASP A 526 15.92 14.85 1.95
N LEU A 527 15.95 15.69 2.98
CA LEU A 527 16.71 15.48 4.21
C LEU A 527 15.72 15.41 5.35
N GLY A 528 15.64 14.29 6.03
CA GLY A 528 14.69 14.10 7.12
C GLY A 528 15.29 13.42 8.32
N VAL A 529 14.77 13.74 9.48
CA VAL A 529 15.00 13.01 10.73
C VAL A 529 13.67 12.82 11.45
N ARG A 530 13.45 11.61 11.91
CA ARG A 530 12.33 11.24 12.74
C ARG A 530 12.87 10.66 14.04
N VAL A 531 12.27 11.00 15.16
CA VAL A 531 12.62 10.50 16.48
C VAL A 531 11.37 9.89 17.10
N ASP A 532 11.43 8.59 17.38
CA ASP A 532 10.32 7.84 17.97
C ASP A 532 10.67 7.44 19.41
N HIS A 533 9.72 7.64 20.31
CA HIS A 533 9.69 7.11 21.67
C HIS A 533 8.49 6.17 21.82
N ASP A 534 8.72 4.99 22.36
CA ASP A 534 7.71 3.98 22.61
C ASP A 534 7.92 3.47 24.05
N ASP A 535 6.88 3.53 24.88
CA ASP A 535 6.97 3.15 26.30
C ASP A 535 7.12 1.63 26.54
N LEU A 536 6.85 0.79 25.53
CA LEU A 536 7.20 -0.63 25.56
C LEU A 536 8.67 -0.90 25.22
N SER A 537 9.35 0.06 24.60
CA SER A 537 10.75 -0.07 24.21
C SER A 537 11.69 0.33 25.34
N THR A 538 12.73 -0.48 25.57
CA THR A 538 13.81 -0.11 26.49
C THR A 538 14.74 0.98 25.94
N ASP A 539 14.75 1.17 24.62
CA ASP A 539 15.50 2.28 24.02
C ASP A 539 14.63 3.55 24.10
N PRO A 540 15.03 4.56 24.88
CA PRO A 540 14.20 5.75 25.12
C PRO A 540 14.06 6.65 23.90
N VAL A 541 14.97 6.56 22.94
CA VAL A 541 15.03 7.38 21.74
C VAL A 541 15.48 6.56 20.54
N ASN A 542 14.67 6.56 19.51
CA ASN A 542 14.94 5.85 18.26
C ASN A 542 14.99 6.87 17.11
N ALA A 543 16.21 7.26 16.71
CA ALA A 543 16.41 8.25 15.65
C ALA A 543 16.51 7.59 14.27
N ALA A 544 15.68 8.02 13.33
CA ALA A 544 15.56 7.52 11.96
C ALA A 544 15.95 8.60 10.95
N PRO A 545 17.24 8.76 10.63
CA PRO A 545 17.68 9.64 9.55
C PRO A 545 17.29 9.08 8.19
N ARG A 546 16.95 9.99 7.27
CA ARG A 546 16.55 9.68 5.90
C ARG A 546 17.17 10.67 4.93
N PHE A 547 17.65 10.13 3.83
CA PHE A 547 18.20 10.89 2.72
C PHE A 547 17.60 10.41 1.41
N GLY A 548 17.06 11.34 0.63
CA GLY A 548 16.58 11.08 -0.72
C GLY A 548 17.12 12.10 -1.70
N PHE A 549 17.23 11.70 -2.96
CA PHE A 549 17.58 12.60 -4.06
C PHE A 549 16.75 12.33 -5.30
N LEU A 550 16.54 13.38 -6.09
CA LEU A 550 16.01 13.31 -7.43
C LEU A 550 16.86 14.20 -8.33
N PHE A 551 17.39 13.61 -9.39
CA PHE A 551 18.20 14.28 -10.39
C PHE A 551 17.62 14.12 -11.79
N SER A 552 17.39 15.22 -12.50
CA SER A 552 16.96 15.24 -13.89
C SER A 552 18.13 15.60 -14.79
N PRO A 553 18.83 14.62 -15.40
CA PRO A 553 20.05 14.85 -16.17
C PRO A 553 19.80 15.60 -17.50
N THR A 554 18.58 15.50 -18.03
CA THR A 554 18.22 16.01 -19.34
C THR A 554 17.49 17.36 -19.29
N HIS A 555 17.72 18.23 -20.27
CA HIS A 555 17.05 19.54 -20.36
C HIS A 555 15.55 19.40 -20.68
N ASP A 556 15.15 18.30 -21.32
CA ASP A 556 13.77 18.02 -21.68
C ASP A 556 12.91 17.60 -20.47
N ARG A 557 13.52 17.40 -19.29
CA ARG A 557 12.87 16.93 -18.04
C ARG A 557 12.11 15.60 -18.18
N ARG A 558 12.50 14.80 -19.18
CA ARG A 558 11.89 13.48 -19.44
C ARG A 558 12.63 12.32 -18.81
N THR A 559 13.70 12.61 -18.07
CA THR A 559 14.51 11.62 -17.37
C THR A 559 14.63 12.03 -15.91
N ALA A 560 14.45 11.08 -15.00
CA ALA A 560 14.78 11.23 -13.59
C ALA A 560 15.59 10.03 -13.12
N ILE A 561 16.63 10.30 -12.35
CA ILE A 561 17.32 9.34 -11.51
C ILE A 561 17.00 9.74 -10.09
N ARG A 562 16.46 8.82 -9.32
CA ARG A 562 16.09 9.08 -7.93
C ARG A 562 16.46 7.91 -7.04
N GLY A 563 16.58 8.17 -5.78
CA GLY A 563 16.86 7.14 -4.80
C GLY A 563 17.17 7.74 -3.45
N GLY A 564 17.62 6.90 -2.56
CA GLY A 564 17.98 7.32 -1.23
C GLY A 564 18.26 6.14 -0.32
N VAL A 565 18.57 6.49 0.91
CA VAL A 565 18.76 5.55 2.01
C VAL A 565 18.02 6.08 3.23
N GLY A 566 17.50 5.16 4.03
CA GLY A 566 16.78 5.55 5.25
C GLY A 566 16.73 4.43 6.26
N LEU A 567 16.62 4.84 7.51
CA LEU A 567 16.33 3.96 8.62
C LEU A 567 14.85 4.12 8.98
N PHE A 568 14.15 3.00 9.13
CA PHE A 568 12.71 2.97 9.37
C PHE A 568 12.42 2.07 10.57
N TYR A 569 11.94 2.68 11.66
CA TYR A 569 11.49 1.91 12.83
C TYR A 569 10.05 1.46 12.64
N ASP A 570 9.82 0.19 12.99
CA ASP A 570 8.48 -0.38 13.10
C ASP A 570 7.92 -0.12 14.50
N LYS A 571 6.66 -0.47 14.70
CA LYS A 571 5.98 -0.43 16.00
C LYS A 571 6.12 -1.80 16.70
N ILE A 572 5.97 -1.80 18.02
CA ILE A 572 5.76 -3.02 18.81
C ILE A 572 4.25 -3.24 18.88
N PRO A 573 3.68 -4.29 18.27
CA PRO A 573 2.26 -4.59 18.42
C PRO A 573 1.96 -5.12 19.83
N LEU A 574 0.74 -4.89 20.34
CA LEU A 574 0.40 -5.21 21.73
C LEU A 574 0.37 -6.71 22.02
N ASN A 575 0.21 -7.58 21.01
CA ASN A 575 0.35 -9.03 21.19
C ASN A 575 1.76 -9.44 21.65
N VAL A 576 2.79 -8.70 21.24
CA VAL A 576 4.15 -8.87 21.76
C VAL A 576 4.19 -8.58 23.26
N ALA A 577 3.53 -7.50 23.71
CA ALA A 577 3.51 -7.12 25.11
C ALA A 577 2.84 -8.17 26.00
N VAL A 578 1.75 -8.79 25.52
CA VAL A 578 0.99 -9.81 26.28
C VAL A 578 1.44 -11.24 26.01
N PHE A 579 2.48 -11.46 25.21
CA PHE A 579 2.99 -12.78 24.90
C PHE A 579 3.33 -13.62 26.16
N PRO A 580 3.92 -13.08 27.23
CA PRO A 580 4.16 -13.83 28.45
C PRO A 580 2.90 -14.26 29.21
N ASP A 581 1.78 -13.61 28.93
CA ASP A 581 0.49 -13.89 29.57
C ASP A 581 -0.29 -15.02 28.88
N LEU A 582 0.21 -15.60 27.78
CA LEU A 582 -0.46 -16.71 27.11
C LEU A 582 -0.50 -17.95 27.99
N PRO A 583 -1.59 -18.78 27.90
CA PRO A 583 -1.69 -20.02 28.66
C PRO A 583 -0.53 -20.96 28.40
N ALA A 584 0.11 -21.45 29.47
CA ALA A 584 1.18 -22.43 29.34
C ALA A 584 0.67 -23.70 28.65
N GLN A 585 1.48 -24.24 27.71
CA GLN A 585 1.19 -25.47 26.99
C GLN A 585 1.92 -26.64 27.62
N THR A 586 1.22 -27.74 27.90
CA THR A 586 1.86 -28.99 28.36
C THR A 586 1.79 -30.03 27.26
N ILE A 587 2.96 -30.48 26.79
CA ILE A 587 3.11 -31.44 25.70
C ILE A 587 3.57 -32.79 26.24
N ARG A 588 2.83 -33.87 25.87
CA ARG A 588 3.22 -35.26 26.05
C ARG A 588 3.50 -35.87 24.69
N GLN A 589 4.67 -36.48 24.53
CA GLN A 589 5.05 -37.18 23.29
C GLN A 589 5.01 -38.68 23.48
N PHE A 590 4.51 -39.40 22.48
CA PHE A 590 4.29 -40.85 22.53
C PHE A 590 5.14 -41.57 21.48
N ALA A 591 5.55 -42.79 21.82
CA ALA A 591 6.21 -43.68 20.90
C ALA A 591 5.27 -44.11 19.74
N ALA A 592 5.75 -44.87 18.79
CA ALA A 592 4.99 -45.33 17.62
C ALA A 592 3.71 -46.13 18.02
N ASP A 593 3.70 -46.79 19.21
CA ASP A 593 2.55 -47.49 19.72
C ASP A 593 1.37 -46.56 20.16
N GLY A 594 1.62 -45.22 20.22
CA GLY A 594 0.63 -44.24 20.63
C GLY A 594 0.27 -44.22 22.11
N VAL A 595 0.91 -45.05 22.94
CA VAL A 595 0.62 -45.26 24.37
C VAL A 595 1.84 -45.01 25.26
N THR A 596 2.99 -45.52 24.85
CA THR A 596 4.24 -45.37 25.63
C THR A 596 4.75 -43.94 25.57
N LEU A 597 4.85 -43.30 26.75
CA LEU A 597 5.35 -41.92 26.84
C LEU A 597 6.86 -41.89 26.55
N VAL A 598 7.26 -41.13 25.53
CA VAL A 598 8.69 -40.98 25.17
C VAL A 598 9.25 -39.76 25.86
N ASN A 599 8.47 -38.64 25.86
CA ASN A 599 8.88 -37.41 26.48
C ASN A 599 7.69 -36.66 27.10
N GLY A 600 7.93 -36.08 28.25
CA GLY A 600 6.97 -35.24 28.94
C GLY A 600 6.29 -35.90 30.14
N PRO A 601 5.32 -35.19 30.75
CA PRO A 601 4.80 -33.88 30.29
C PRO A 601 5.86 -32.76 30.39
N VAL A 602 6.03 -32.01 29.32
CA VAL A 602 6.86 -30.81 29.29
C VAL A 602 5.95 -29.58 29.23
N ALA A 603 6.03 -28.75 30.26
CA ALA A 603 5.27 -27.51 30.32
C ALA A 603 6.06 -26.37 29.66
N PHE A 604 5.49 -25.76 28.64
CA PHE A 604 6.02 -24.59 27.94
C PHE A 604 5.34 -23.34 28.44
N THR A 605 6.10 -22.50 29.14
CA THR A 605 5.65 -21.14 29.51
C THR A 605 6.12 -20.14 28.46
N HIS A 606 5.42 -19.01 28.37
CA HIS A 606 5.80 -17.91 27.45
C HIS A 606 6.68 -16.90 28.20
N ALA A 607 7.77 -16.49 27.61
CA ALA A 607 8.72 -15.57 28.24
C ALA A 607 9.41 -14.66 27.21
N PHE A 608 9.88 -13.50 27.66
CA PHE A 608 10.80 -12.70 26.87
C PHE A 608 12.24 -13.18 27.08
N ALA A 609 12.92 -13.49 25.98
CA ALA A 609 14.34 -13.81 26.01
C ALA A 609 15.17 -12.64 25.51
N THR A 610 15.29 -11.60 26.30
CA THR A 610 16.15 -10.47 25.97
C THR A 610 17.37 -10.47 26.89
N SER A 611 18.56 -10.38 26.33
CA SER A 611 19.82 -10.27 27.09
C SER A 611 19.91 -9.00 27.95
N SER A 612 19.04 -8.03 27.71
CA SER A 612 18.94 -6.73 28.40
C SER A 612 17.62 -6.54 29.17
N GLY A 613 16.75 -7.54 29.21
CA GLY A 613 15.52 -7.51 30.01
C GLY A 613 14.39 -6.66 29.44
N GLY A 614 14.42 -6.29 28.13
CA GLY A 614 13.35 -5.49 27.55
C GLY A 614 13.25 -5.59 26.03
N LEU A 615 12.14 -5.09 25.50
CA LEU A 615 11.85 -5.03 24.08
C LEU A 615 12.51 -3.80 23.43
N ARG A 616 12.80 -3.87 22.14
CA ARG A 616 13.31 -2.77 21.35
C ARG A 616 12.53 -2.67 20.04
N LEU A 617 12.42 -1.47 19.49
CA LEU A 617 11.76 -1.30 18.19
C LEU A 617 12.52 -2.09 17.11
N PRO A 618 11.82 -2.95 16.34
CA PRO A 618 12.35 -3.46 15.09
C PRO A 618 12.65 -2.31 14.13
N PHE A 619 13.63 -2.48 13.25
CA PHE A 619 13.92 -1.46 12.24
C PHE A 619 14.43 -2.07 10.95
N SER A 620 14.28 -1.34 9.86
CA SER A 620 14.88 -1.68 8.58
C SER A 620 15.80 -0.57 8.08
N LEU A 621 16.90 -0.98 7.43
CA LEU A 621 17.75 -0.12 6.61
C LEU A 621 17.36 -0.37 5.15
N GLY A 622 16.77 0.64 4.53
CA GLY A 622 16.31 0.58 3.14
C GLY A 622 17.14 1.47 2.22
N ALA A 623 17.50 0.95 1.05
CA ALA A 623 18.12 1.69 -0.03
C ALA A 623 17.39 1.46 -1.34
N THR A 624 17.15 2.53 -2.11
CA THR A 624 16.49 2.44 -3.42
C THR A 624 17.25 3.25 -4.45
N LEU A 625 17.21 2.75 -5.69
CA LEU A 625 17.68 3.47 -6.87
C LEU A 625 16.69 3.24 -8.01
N GLN A 626 16.22 4.30 -8.63
CA GLN A 626 15.25 4.23 -9.70
C GLN A 626 15.63 5.15 -10.85
N PHE A 627 15.46 4.66 -12.07
CA PHE A 627 15.60 5.41 -13.31
C PHE A 627 14.25 5.46 -14.01
N ASP A 628 13.77 6.65 -14.31
CA ASP A 628 12.54 6.93 -15.04
C ASP A 628 12.85 7.65 -16.33
N ARG A 629 12.28 7.20 -17.45
CA ARG A 629 12.42 7.85 -18.76
C ARG A 629 11.10 7.85 -19.50
N GLU A 630 10.62 9.01 -19.91
CA GLU A 630 9.57 9.14 -20.90
C GLU A 630 10.17 8.88 -22.30
N LEU A 631 9.99 7.65 -22.81
CA LEU A 631 10.55 7.22 -24.11
C LEU A 631 9.87 7.94 -25.28
N ARG A 632 8.53 8.07 -25.19
CA ARG A 632 7.68 8.81 -26.11
C ARG A 632 6.62 9.55 -25.32
N ARG A 633 5.89 10.46 -25.95
CA ARG A 633 4.73 11.08 -25.32
C ARG A 633 3.78 9.98 -24.81
N ASN A 634 3.48 10.04 -23.51
CA ASN A 634 2.60 9.10 -22.83
C ASN A 634 3.14 7.63 -22.70
N LEU A 635 4.46 7.41 -22.83
CA LEU A 635 5.12 6.12 -22.60
C LEU A 635 6.28 6.31 -21.61
N LEU A 636 6.06 5.87 -20.37
CA LEU A 636 7.06 5.87 -19.31
C LEU A 636 7.72 4.49 -19.20
N PHE A 637 9.05 4.49 -19.13
CA PHE A 637 9.89 3.36 -18.77
C PHE A 637 10.51 3.59 -17.41
N ARG A 638 10.51 2.56 -16.56
CA ARG A 638 11.10 2.59 -15.21
C ARG A 638 11.98 1.37 -14.99
N LEU A 639 13.16 1.59 -14.46
CA LEU A 639 14.01 0.58 -13.82
C LEU A 639 14.11 0.91 -12.34
N GLY A 640 14.02 -0.10 -11.50
CA GLY A 640 14.15 0.07 -10.06
C GLY A 640 15.00 -1.01 -9.43
N TYR A 641 15.77 -0.66 -8.42
CA TYR A 641 16.44 -1.57 -7.52
C TYR A 641 16.13 -1.17 -6.09
N GLU A 642 15.81 -2.15 -5.26
CA GLU A 642 15.55 -1.97 -3.84
C GLU A 642 16.30 -3.02 -3.04
N HIS A 643 16.91 -2.59 -1.95
CA HIS A 643 17.54 -3.46 -0.97
C HIS A 643 17.12 -3.02 0.43
N ARG A 644 16.65 -3.97 1.23
CA ARG A 644 16.23 -3.73 2.61
C ARG A 644 16.72 -4.86 3.50
N GLU A 645 17.31 -4.47 4.65
CA GLU A 645 17.70 -5.37 5.73
C GLU A 645 16.93 -4.96 6.98
N GLY A 646 16.15 -5.91 7.53
CA GLY A 646 15.41 -5.78 8.77
C GLY A 646 16.21 -6.36 9.94
N TYR A 647 16.15 -5.68 11.08
CA TYR A 647 16.85 -6.05 12.28
C TYR A 647 15.93 -5.96 13.48
N ARG A 648 16.24 -6.73 14.53
CA ARG A 648 15.45 -6.80 15.77
C ARG A 648 14.01 -7.28 15.52
N GLU A 649 13.80 -8.09 14.49
CA GLU A 649 12.49 -8.69 14.22
C GLU A 649 12.08 -9.62 15.36
N PHE A 650 10.81 -9.65 15.67
CA PHE A 650 10.28 -10.53 16.70
C PHE A 650 10.06 -11.94 16.14
N PHE A 651 10.61 -12.94 16.83
CA PHE A 651 10.34 -14.34 16.54
C PHE A 651 10.33 -15.18 17.80
N VAL A 652 9.68 -16.33 17.74
CA VAL A 652 9.51 -17.24 18.87
C VAL A 652 10.39 -18.47 18.67
N ASN A 653 11.10 -18.87 19.73
CA ASN A 653 11.91 -20.08 19.73
C ASN A 653 11.69 -20.89 21.02
N PRO A 654 11.44 -22.23 20.94
CA PRO A 654 11.35 -23.07 22.12
C PRO A 654 12.73 -23.37 22.71
N VAL A 655 12.85 -23.24 24.02
CA VAL A 655 14.07 -23.56 24.77
C VAL A 655 13.70 -24.47 25.94
N GLN A 656 14.16 -25.72 25.90
CA GLN A 656 13.91 -26.67 26.98
C GLN A 656 14.90 -26.41 28.12
N SER A 657 14.38 -26.14 29.31
CA SER A 657 15.17 -25.85 30.53
C SER A 657 15.38 -27.09 31.41
N SER A 658 14.47 -28.07 31.32
CA SER A 658 14.59 -29.36 32.06
C SER A 658 13.82 -30.45 31.32
N THR A 659 13.73 -31.66 31.86
CA THR A 659 12.93 -32.77 31.31
C THR A 659 11.44 -32.51 31.38
N THR A 660 10.97 -31.59 32.23
CA THR A 660 9.55 -31.31 32.45
C THR A 660 9.17 -29.86 32.21
N SER A 661 10.12 -28.99 31.92
CA SER A 661 9.87 -27.56 31.71
C SER A 661 10.63 -27.01 30.52
N ALA A 662 10.00 -26.12 29.81
CA ALA A 662 10.55 -25.39 28.67
C ALA A 662 9.93 -23.99 28.59
N GLU A 663 10.55 -23.13 27.84
CA GLU A 663 10.06 -21.79 27.56
C GLU A 663 9.85 -21.60 26.05
N LEU A 664 8.75 -20.99 25.69
CA LEU A 664 8.60 -20.33 24.41
C LEU A 664 9.15 -18.93 24.56
N GLN A 665 10.36 -18.74 24.07
CA GLN A 665 11.04 -17.45 24.20
C GLN A 665 10.71 -16.56 23.01
N LEU A 666 10.12 -15.39 23.29
CA LEU A 666 10.04 -14.30 22.31
C LEU A 666 11.40 -13.58 22.27
N LEU A 667 12.05 -13.65 21.12
CA LEU A 667 13.31 -12.99 20.85
C LEU A 667 13.10 -11.75 19.99
N ASN A 668 13.92 -10.73 20.25
CA ASN A 668 13.95 -9.47 19.52
C ASN A 668 15.33 -9.27 18.84
N SER A 669 15.81 -10.31 18.19
CA SER A 669 17.12 -10.36 17.52
C SER A 669 17.03 -10.89 16.10
N GLY A 670 15.82 -11.02 15.58
CA GLY A 670 15.57 -11.55 14.24
C GLY A 670 16.10 -10.65 13.14
N HIS A 671 16.28 -11.27 11.99
CA HIS A 671 16.78 -10.64 10.77
C HIS A 671 15.86 -10.94 9.59
N GLN A 672 15.73 -9.98 8.69
CA GLN A 672 15.00 -10.11 7.44
C GLN A 672 15.76 -9.44 6.30
N SER A 673 15.76 -10.02 5.11
CA SER A 673 16.40 -9.45 3.93
C SER A 673 15.45 -9.47 2.74
N TYR A 674 15.38 -8.37 2.02
CA TYR A 674 14.64 -8.24 0.78
C TYR A 674 15.48 -7.55 -0.29
N LYS A 675 15.46 -8.11 -1.50
CA LYS A 675 16.10 -7.54 -2.68
C LYS A 675 15.12 -7.60 -3.84
N GLU A 676 15.03 -6.50 -4.60
CA GLU A 676 14.16 -6.41 -5.77
C GLU A 676 14.84 -5.71 -6.93
N PHE A 677 14.58 -6.22 -8.11
CA PHE A 677 14.84 -5.55 -9.38
C PHE A 677 13.51 -5.44 -10.15
N LEU A 678 13.15 -4.22 -10.53
CA LEU A 678 11.90 -3.88 -11.21
C LEU A 678 12.19 -3.34 -12.62
N VAL A 679 11.45 -3.85 -13.61
CA VAL A 679 11.27 -3.23 -14.93
C VAL A 679 9.79 -2.93 -15.12
N MET A 680 9.44 -1.70 -15.49
CA MET A 680 8.04 -1.33 -15.70
C MET A 680 7.88 -0.41 -16.91
N PHE A 681 6.80 -0.64 -17.64
CA PHE A 681 6.29 0.23 -18.69
C PHE A 681 4.90 0.71 -18.33
N ARG A 682 4.63 1.99 -18.51
CA ARG A 682 3.30 2.57 -18.44
C ARG A 682 3.03 3.34 -19.70
N TRP A 683 1.91 3.03 -20.36
CA TRP A 683 1.57 3.60 -21.65
C TRP A 683 0.12 4.06 -21.68
N ASN A 684 -0.10 5.34 -21.97
CA ASN A 684 -1.42 5.95 -22.09
C ASN A 684 -1.57 6.57 -23.50
N PRO A 685 -1.78 5.75 -24.54
CA PRO A 685 -1.87 6.23 -25.92
C PRO A 685 -3.02 7.22 -26.13
N THR A 686 -4.12 7.02 -25.43
CA THR A 686 -5.32 7.89 -25.45
C THR A 686 -5.82 8.12 -24.03
N GLU A 687 -6.75 9.04 -23.85
CA GLU A 687 -7.42 9.26 -22.54
C GLU A 687 -8.23 8.06 -22.06
N ALA A 688 -8.73 7.25 -23.01
CA ALA A 688 -9.52 6.05 -22.74
C ALA A 688 -8.67 4.80 -22.50
N THR A 689 -7.37 4.84 -22.81
CA THR A 689 -6.48 3.67 -22.75
C THR A 689 -5.31 3.91 -21.82
N SER A 690 -5.15 3.02 -20.85
CA SER A 690 -4.03 2.99 -19.89
C SER A 690 -3.53 1.56 -19.74
N ILE A 691 -2.24 1.34 -19.91
CA ILE A 691 -1.59 0.03 -19.85
C ILE A 691 -0.42 0.11 -18.89
N VAL A 692 -0.29 -0.89 -18.03
CA VAL A 692 0.87 -1.09 -17.15
C VAL A 692 1.38 -2.52 -17.37
N ALA A 693 2.67 -2.65 -17.59
CA ALA A 693 3.37 -3.92 -17.68
C ALA A 693 4.60 -3.86 -16.78
N SER A 694 4.81 -4.86 -15.94
CA SER A 694 5.98 -4.91 -15.06
C SER A 694 6.53 -6.34 -14.93
N TYR A 695 7.83 -6.40 -14.74
CA TYR A 695 8.54 -7.59 -14.30
C TYR A 695 9.28 -7.27 -13.01
N VAL A 696 9.11 -8.15 -12.02
CA VAL A 696 9.76 -8.06 -10.72
C VAL A 696 10.57 -9.34 -10.51
N TYR A 697 11.87 -9.18 -10.24
CA TYR A 697 12.69 -10.22 -9.67
C TYR A 697 12.96 -9.87 -8.21
N SER A 698 12.61 -10.76 -7.27
CA SER A 698 12.78 -10.49 -5.84
C SER A 698 13.22 -11.72 -5.05
N LYS A 699 13.79 -11.49 -3.87
CA LYS A 699 14.07 -12.51 -2.87
C LYS A 699 13.72 -11.96 -1.48
N ALA A 700 12.92 -12.70 -0.74
CA ALA A 700 12.50 -12.40 0.62
C ALA A 700 12.90 -13.55 1.56
N ARG A 701 13.74 -13.27 2.54
CA ARG A 701 14.19 -14.25 3.55
C ARG A 701 14.11 -13.64 4.95
N GLY A 702 13.80 -14.45 5.94
CA GLY A 702 13.67 -13.97 7.32
C GLY A 702 13.46 -15.11 8.31
N GLU A 703 13.20 -14.74 9.55
CA GLU A 703 12.79 -15.64 10.61
C GLU A 703 11.40 -16.21 10.30
N LEU A 704 11.20 -17.51 10.53
CA LEU A 704 9.99 -18.20 10.10
C LEU A 704 8.98 -18.47 11.22
N ASN A 705 9.35 -18.25 12.49
CA ASN A 705 8.46 -18.32 13.63
C ASN A 705 8.00 -16.91 14.05
N ASP A 706 7.10 -16.31 13.27
CA ASP A 706 6.49 -15.02 13.60
C ASP A 706 5.65 -15.12 14.90
N CYS A 707 5.68 -14.06 15.71
CA CYS A 707 4.87 -13.97 16.94
C CYS A 707 3.36 -14.10 16.65
N ASN A 708 2.90 -13.57 15.52
CA ASN A 708 1.48 -13.62 15.12
C ASN A 708 0.93 -15.03 14.90
N GLN A 709 1.78 -16.05 14.74
CA GLN A 709 1.32 -17.45 14.64
C GLN A 709 0.61 -17.98 15.91
N PHE A 710 0.74 -17.29 17.04
CA PHE A 710 0.10 -17.66 18.30
C PHE A 710 -1.22 -16.91 18.55
N PHE A 711 -1.65 -16.07 17.61
CA PHE A 711 -2.81 -15.20 17.77
C PHE A 711 -3.72 -15.24 16.53
N GLY A 712 -5.01 -15.00 16.72
CA GLY A 712 -5.98 -14.81 15.64
C GLY A 712 -6.60 -16.11 15.12
N ASN A 713 -7.16 -16.04 13.93
CA ASN A 713 -7.99 -17.12 13.36
C ASN A 713 -7.19 -18.28 12.73
N ASN A 714 -5.89 -18.20 12.72
CA ASN A 714 -5.01 -19.25 12.22
C ASN A 714 -3.76 -19.41 13.08
N PRO A 715 -3.89 -19.60 14.41
CA PRO A 715 -2.75 -19.83 15.27
C PRO A 715 -2.14 -21.19 14.95
N TYR A 716 -0.81 -21.25 15.06
CA TYR A 716 -0.07 -22.46 14.81
C TYR A 716 0.18 -23.23 16.11
N PRO A 717 -0.54 -24.34 16.37
CA PRO A 717 -0.54 -24.98 17.70
C PRO A 717 0.73 -25.78 18.00
N LEU A 718 1.52 -26.15 16.97
CA LEU A 718 2.71 -27.00 17.15
C LEU A 718 3.94 -26.15 17.38
N ILE A 719 4.65 -26.43 18.46
CA ILE A 719 5.89 -25.76 18.83
C ILE A 719 7.06 -26.41 18.10
N ARG A 720 7.78 -25.63 17.31
CA ARG A 720 8.98 -26.08 16.57
C ARG A 720 10.10 -25.05 16.69
N PRO A 721 11.38 -25.47 16.59
CA PRO A 721 12.49 -24.55 16.52
C PRO A 721 12.36 -23.55 15.37
N ASN A 722 12.78 -22.31 15.61
CA ASN A 722 12.83 -21.32 14.56
C ASN A 722 13.90 -21.65 13.51
N GLN A 723 13.67 -21.21 12.29
CA GLN A 723 14.62 -21.32 11.18
C GLN A 723 14.62 -20.03 10.39
N PHE A 724 15.77 -19.65 9.85
CA PHE A 724 15.89 -18.56 8.89
C PHE A 724 15.81 -19.12 7.47
N GLY A 725 14.86 -18.63 6.65
CA GLY A 725 14.63 -19.20 5.33
C GLY A 725 13.83 -18.29 4.41
N PRO A 726 13.45 -18.80 3.22
CA PRO A 726 12.51 -18.08 2.34
C PRO A 726 11.19 -17.81 3.07
N LEU A 727 10.70 -16.57 3.00
CA LEU A 727 9.41 -16.21 3.59
C LEU A 727 8.25 -16.90 2.85
N PRO A 728 7.12 -17.17 3.49
CA PRO A 728 5.97 -17.84 2.85
C PRO A 728 5.45 -17.12 1.60
N SER A 729 5.57 -15.80 1.55
CA SER A 729 5.17 -14.96 0.42
C SER A 729 6.27 -14.76 -0.64
N ASP A 730 7.43 -15.43 -0.52
CA ASP A 730 8.54 -15.31 -1.47
C ASP A 730 8.17 -15.88 -2.85
N ALA A 731 8.08 -15.02 -3.85
CA ALA A 731 7.83 -15.36 -5.25
C ALA A 731 8.87 -14.67 -6.14
N PRO A 732 10.01 -15.34 -6.46
CA PRO A 732 11.17 -14.69 -7.07
C PRO A 732 10.92 -13.99 -8.40
N ASN A 733 10.03 -14.51 -9.23
CA ASN A 733 9.74 -13.91 -10.54
C ASN A 733 8.25 -13.59 -10.64
N ARG A 734 7.92 -12.38 -11.07
CA ARG A 734 6.53 -11.99 -11.36
C ARG A 734 6.46 -11.10 -12.59
N VAL A 735 5.61 -11.50 -13.53
CA VAL A 735 5.16 -10.68 -14.66
C VAL A 735 3.74 -10.24 -14.39
N LEU A 736 3.50 -8.96 -14.38
CA LEU A 736 2.18 -8.36 -14.20
C LEU A 736 1.89 -7.43 -15.37
N PHE A 737 0.78 -7.69 -16.04
CA PHE A 737 0.24 -6.82 -17.10
C PHE A 737 -1.22 -6.52 -16.80
N TRP A 738 -1.59 -5.25 -16.80
CA TRP A 738 -2.98 -4.85 -16.67
C TRP A 738 -3.24 -3.52 -17.37
N GLY A 739 -4.50 -3.27 -17.69
CA GLY A 739 -4.85 -2.01 -18.31
C GLY A 739 -6.32 -1.84 -18.54
N ILE A 740 -6.68 -0.65 -19.00
CA ILE A 740 -8.00 -0.27 -19.48
C ILE A 740 -7.82 0.07 -20.95
N LEU A 741 -8.45 -0.67 -21.84
CA LEU A 741 -8.37 -0.47 -23.30
C LEU A 741 -9.70 0.09 -23.78
N GLY A 742 -9.71 1.35 -24.23
CA GLY A 742 -10.85 1.94 -24.93
C GLY A 742 -10.94 1.37 -26.34
N LEU A 743 -12.02 0.66 -26.64
CA LEU A 743 -12.33 0.07 -27.93
C LEU A 743 -13.36 0.95 -28.69
N PRO A 744 -13.56 0.72 -30.00
CA PRO A 744 -14.65 1.36 -30.73
C PRO A 744 -16.00 1.22 -30.02
N TRP A 745 -16.96 2.09 -30.33
CA TRP A 745 -18.32 2.12 -29.77
C TRP A 745 -18.37 2.32 -28.22
N LYS A 746 -17.38 3.01 -27.62
CA LYS A 746 -17.26 3.23 -26.19
C LYS A 746 -17.05 1.95 -25.33
N LEU A 747 -16.84 0.81 -25.97
CA LEU A 747 -16.57 -0.44 -25.27
C LEU A 747 -15.23 -0.31 -24.53
N GLN A 748 -15.14 -0.86 -23.31
CA GLN A 748 -13.90 -0.94 -22.55
C GLN A 748 -13.55 -2.40 -22.29
N PHE A 749 -12.30 -2.75 -22.52
CA PHE A 749 -11.73 -4.06 -22.22
C PHE A 749 -10.63 -3.92 -21.16
N VAL A 750 -10.71 -4.68 -20.10
CA VAL A 750 -9.80 -4.60 -18.96
C VAL A 750 -9.14 -5.96 -18.74
N PRO A 751 -7.98 -6.22 -19.35
CA PRO A 751 -7.20 -7.42 -19.10
C PRO A 751 -6.34 -7.26 -17.85
N ILE A 752 -6.17 -8.35 -17.08
CA ILE A 752 -5.21 -8.50 -15.98
C ILE A 752 -4.53 -9.85 -16.16
N LEU A 753 -3.22 -9.85 -16.40
CA LEU A 753 -2.37 -11.04 -16.45
C LEU A 753 -1.38 -10.98 -15.30
N ASP A 754 -1.40 -11.97 -14.43
CA ASP A 754 -0.45 -12.16 -13.33
C ASP A 754 0.18 -13.54 -13.45
N VAL A 755 1.48 -13.57 -13.67
CA VAL A 755 2.25 -14.81 -13.73
C VAL A 755 3.39 -14.71 -12.75
N HIS A 756 3.45 -15.63 -11.79
CA HIS A 756 4.54 -15.63 -10.81
C HIS A 756 5.00 -17.02 -10.40
N THR A 757 6.23 -17.10 -9.94
CA THR A 757 6.78 -18.32 -9.32
C THR A 757 5.90 -18.71 -8.14
N GLY A 758 5.58 -19.99 -8.00
CA GLY A 758 4.81 -20.52 -6.87
C GLY A 758 5.47 -20.24 -5.52
N PHE A 759 4.67 -20.12 -4.48
CA PHE A 759 5.15 -19.96 -3.11
C PHE A 759 5.91 -21.19 -2.63
N PRO A 760 6.84 -21.05 -1.70
CA PRO A 760 7.59 -22.16 -1.14
C PRO A 760 6.73 -22.98 -0.16
N TYR A 761 7.04 -24.27 0.01
CA TYR A 761 6.44 -25.13 1.03
C TYR A 761 7.47 -25.97 1.76
N SER A 762 7.07 -26.53 2.92
CA SER A 762 7.90 -27.34 3.80
C SER A 762 7.58 -28.83 3.66
N ARG A 763 8.45 -29.68 4.17
CA ARG A 763 8.23 -31.12 4.31
C ARG A 763 8.20 -31.50 5.77
N LEU A 764 7.25 -32.39 6.16
CA LEU A 764 7.02 -32.82 7.53
C LEU A 764 7.24 -34.34 7.68
N ASP A 765 7.79 -34.74 8.83
CA ASP A 765 7.94 -36.16 9.21
C ASP A 765 6.69 -36.71 9.92
N GLU A 766 6.74 -37.96 10.33
CA GLU A 766 5.66 -38.65 11.06
C GLU A 766 5.32 -38.03 12.45
N ASN A 767 6.22 -37.24 13.01
CA ASN A 767 6.04 -36.51 14.24
C ASN A 767 5.75 -35.01 14.01
N TRP A 768 5.43 -34.64 12.79
CA TRP A 768 5.12 -33.27 12.36
C TRP A 768 6.29 -32.28 12.49
N ASN A 769 7.54 -32.77 12.54
CA ASN A 769 8.71 -31.92 12.48
C ASN A 769 9.12 -31.63 11.03
N TYR A 770 9.83 -30.52 10.82
CA TYR A 770 10.36 -30.20 9.51
C TYR A 770 11.52 -31.14 9.12
N ILE A 771 11.42 -31.71 7.93
CA ILE A 771 12.51 -32.44 7.29
C ILE A 771 13.30 -31.46 6.45
N GLY A 772 14.54 -31.16 6.88
CA GLY A 772 15.42 -30.20 6.22
C GLY A 772 15.04 -28.74 6.56
N GLN A 773 15.37 -27.83 5.63
CA GLN A 773 15.11 -26.41 5.80
C GLN A 773 13.64 -26.11 5.50
N ARG A 774 12.98 -25.37 6.39
CA ARG A 774 11.59 -24.89 6.22
C ARG A 774 11.48 -24.03 4.97
N ASN A 775 10.40 -24.19 4.21
CA ASN A 775 10.13 -23.50 2.95
C ASN A 775 11.15 -23.77 1.82
N GLU A 776 11.90 -24.86 1.90
CA GLU A 776 12.87 -25.27 0.87
C GLU A 776 12.61 -26.71 0.33
N ALA A 777 11.48 -27.35 0.70
CA ALA A 777 11.11 -28.66 0.16
C ALA A 777 10.71 -28.60 -1.33
N GLY A 778 10.18 -27.46 -1.76
CA GLY A 778 9.75 -27.20 -3.12
C GLY A 778 8.94 -25.90 -3.22
N ARG A 779 8.31 -25.74 -4.38
CA ARG A 779 7.39 -24.63 -4.62
C ARG A 779 6.10 -25.13 -5.25
N PHE A 780 5.03 -24.42 -4.99
CA PHE A 780 3.78 -24.56 -5.74
C PHE A 780 4.06 -24.41 -7.24
N PRO A 781 3.21 -24.98 -8.12
CA PRO A 781 3.25 -24.68 -9.54
C PRO A 781 3.25 -23.18 -9.83
N THR A 782 3.83 -22.78 -10.96
CA THR A 782 3.79 -21.39 -11.42
C THR A 782 2.32 -20.95 -11.49
N TYR A 783 2.01 -19.86 -10.78
CA TYR A 783 0.69 -19.23 -10.85
C TYR A 783 0.50 -18.53 -12.19
N VAL A 784 -0.63 -18.76 -12.84
CA VAL A 784 -1.03 -18.06 -14.07
C VAL A 784 -2.49 -17.63 -13.93
N GLY A 785 -2.69 -16.35 -13.66
CA GLY A 785 -4.00 -15.70 -13.62
C GLY A 785 -4.18 -14.81 -14.85
N PHE A 786 -5.26 -15.04 -15.62
CA PHE A 786 -5.67 -14.11 -16.65
C PHE A 786 -7.15 -13.81 -16.49
N ASP A 787 -7.40 -12.58 -16.00
CA ASP A 787 -8.74 -12.08 -15.72
C ASP A 787 -9.11 -10.98 -16.70
N THR A 788 -10.38 -10.89 -17.07
CA THR A 788 -10.83 -9.83 -17.96
C THR A 788 -12.20 -9.30 -17.57
N LYS A 789 -12.43 -8.04 -17.92
CA LYS A 789 -13.75 -7.39 -17.88
C LYS A 789 -14.01 -6.70 -19.21
N ILE A 790 -15.20 -6.90 -19.74
CA ILE A 790 -15.72 -6.11 -20.85
C ILE A 790 -16.89 -5.32 -20.30
N GLN A 791 -16.89 -4.00 -20.52
CA GLN A 791 -17.95 -3.14 -20.02
C GLN A 791 -18.36 -2.11 -21.06
N TYR A 792 -19.64 -1.74 -21.02
CA TYR A 792 -20.24 -0.78 -21.94
C TYR A 792 -21.06 0.25 -21.16
N PRO A 793 -20.83 1.56 -21.38
CA PRO A 793 -21.62 2.61 -20.78
C PRO A 793 -22.90 2.88 -21.60
N PHE A 794 -24.04 2.69 -20.98
CA PHE A 794 -25.35 3.07 -21.53
C PHE A 794 -25.76 4.41 -20.94
N ASP A 795 -25.89 5.43 -21.78
CA ASP A 795 -26.37 6.74 -21.38
C ASP A 795 -27.87 6.86 -21.72
N PHE A 796 -28.70 7.11 -20.73
CA PHE A 796 -30.12 7.38 -20.93
C PHE A 796 -30.65 8.51 -20.05
N LYS A 797 -31.79 9.08 -20.37
CA LYS A 797 -32.43 10.12 -19.57
C LYS A 797 -33.69 9.57 -18.93
N PHE A 798 -33.79 9.77 -17.61
CA PHE A 798 -35.00 9.46 -16.85
C PHE A 798 -35.46 10.70 -16.05
N ARG A 799 -36.71 11.12 -16.27
CA ARG A 799 -37.28 12.33 -15.66
C ARG A 799 -36.40 13.59 -15.77
N GLY A 800 -35.67 13.73 -16.91
CA GLY A 800 -34.79 14.87 -17.18
C GLY A 800 -33.38 14.75 -16.67
N HIS A 801 -33.08 13.78 -15.81
CA HIS A 801 -31.73 13.50 -15.30
C HIS A 801 -31.02 12.51 -16.24
N ARG A 802 -29.74 12.76 -16.46
CA ARG A 802 -28.87 11.82 -17.21
C ARG A 802 -28.45 10.72 -16.25
N ILE A 803 -28.72 9.47 -16.63
CA ILE A 803 -28.30 8.29 -15.92
C ILE A 803 -27.30 7.56 -16.81
N GLN A 804 -26.18 7.20 -16.25
CA GLN A 804 -25.22 6.33 -16.88
C GLN A 804 -25.28 4.96 -16.21
N PHE A 805 -25.58 3.91 -17.00
CA PHE A 805 -25.49 2.53 -16.58
C PHE A 805 -24.26 1.91 -17.20
N LEU A 806 -23.35 1.37 -16.39
CA LEU A 806 -22.16 0.67 -16.83
C LEU A 806 -22.36 -0.83 -16.64
N GLY A 807 -22.79 -1.50 -17.73
CA GLY A 807 -22.97 -2.95 -17.73
C GLY A 807 -21.69 -3.68 -18.09
N GLY A 808 -21.32 -4.73 -17.34
CA GLY A 808 -20.08 -5.46 -17.53
C GLY A 808 -20.19 -6.97 -17.40
N LEU A 809 -19.30 -7.67 -18.12
CA LEU A 809 -19.05 -9.09 -17.98
C LEU A 809 -17.61 -9.31 -17.52
N LYS A 810 -17.44 -9.94 -16.36
CA LYS A 810 -16.13 -10.32 -15.80
C LYS A 810 -15.89 -11.81 -16.01
N VAL A 811 -14.69 -12.18 -16.43
CA VAL A 811 -14.24 -13.56 -16.50
C VAL A 811 -12.94 -13.66 -15.73
N ILE A 812 -12.94 -14.42 -14.65
CA ILE A 812 -11.78 -14.66 -13.80
C ILE A 812 -11.21 -16.01 -14.18
N GLY A 813 -9.89 -16.09 -14.37
CA GLY A 813 -9.20 -17.32 -14.74
C GLY A 813 -9.56 -17.81 -16.16
N ILE A 814 -9.53 -16.97 -17.18
CA ILE A 814 -9.90 -17.32 -18.57
C ILE A 814 -9.22 -18.60 -19.05
N PHE A 815 -7.91 -18.76 -18.73
CA PHE A 815 -7.15 -19.93 -19.17
C PHE A 815 -7.52 -21.21 -18.42
N ASN A 816 -8.31 -21.11 -17.34
CA ASN A 816 -8.64 -22.23 -16.46
C ASN A 816 -7.38 -23.00 -16.01
N HIS A 817 -6.29 -22.24 -15.77
CA HIS A 817 -5.01 -22.81 -15.34
C HIS A 817 -5.16 -23.40 -13.94
N TYR A 818 -4.45 -24.52 -13.68
CA TYR A 818 -4.43 -25.13 -12.37
C TYR A 818 -3.54 -24.34 -11.42
N ASN A 819 -4.15 -23.53 -10.56
CA ASN A 819 -3.50 -22.69 -9.54
C ASN A 819 -3.87 -23.22 -8.14
N PRO A 820 -3.22 -24.26 -7.64
CA PRO A 820 -3.53 -24.85 -6.34
C PRO A 820 -3.14 -23.90 -5.20
N ARG A 821 -3.85 -24.05 -4.08
CA ARG A 821 -3.64 -23.27 -2.86
C ARG A 821 -3.08 -24.09 -1.71
N ASP A 822 -3.31 -25.42 -1.74
CA ASP A 822 -2.92 -26.33 -0.69
C ASP A 822 -1.99 -27.40 -1.25
N VAL A 823 -1.10 -27.95 -0.41
CA VAL A 823 -0.19 -29.06 -0.75
C VAL A 823 -0.05 -30.00 0.43
N GLN A 824 -0.08 -31.31 0.17
CA GLN A 824 0.22 -32.29 1.19
C GLN A 824 1.71 -32.26 1.54
N GLN A 825 2.03 -31.81 2.76
CA GLN A 825 3.40 -31.63 3.23
C GLN A 825 3.95 -32.83 4.01
N TYR A 826 3.08 -33.73 4.46
CA TYR A 826 3.46 -34.87 5.26
C TYR A 826 4.13 -35.95 4.41
N ALA A 827 5.40 -36.29 4.71
CA ALA A 827 6.24 -37.16 3.87
C ALA A 827 5.81 -38.63 3.88
N GLY A 828 5.14 -39.09 4.93
CA GLY A 828 4.60 -40.44 5.06
C GLY A 828 3.30 -40.67 4.27
N SER A 829 2.56 -39.60 3.96
CA SER A 829 1.29 -39.71 3.24
C SER A 829 1.49 -40.22 1.81
N PRO A 830 0.63 -41.14 1.35
CA PRO A 830 0.59 -41.53 -0.07
C PRO A 830 0.37 -40.36 -1.02
N SER A 831 -0.23 -39.28 -0.52
CA SER A 831 -0.51 -38.04 -1.26
C SER A 831 0.59 -36.99 -1.14
N TYR A 832 1.76 -37.29 -0.55
CA TYR A 832 2.85 -36.32 -0.41
C TYR A 832 3.17 -35.60 -1.71
N GLY A 833 3.22 -34.26 -1.67
CA GLY A 833 3.50 -33.44 -2.83
C GLY A 833 2.32 -33.26 -3.80
N VAL A 834 1.15 -33.81 -3.51
CA VAL A 834 -0.08 -33.55 -4.28
C VAL A 834 -0.61 -32.17 -3.91
N PHE A 835 -0.98 -31.41 -4.94
CA PHE A 835 -1.54 -30.08 -4.81
C PHE A 835 -3.06 -30.10 -4.95
N TYR A 836 -3.75 -29.23 -4.17
CA TYR A 836 -5.20 -29.22 -4.08
C TYR A 836 -5.77 -27.80 -4.21
N ASN A 837 -7.10 -27.70 -4.22
CA ASN A 837 -7.86 -26.48 -4.05
C ASN A 837 -7.56 -25.39 -5.12
N SER A 838 -7.61 -25.79 -6.39
CA SER A 838 -7.57 -24.81 -7.49
C SER A 838 -8.97 -24.34 -7.81
N VAL A 839 -9.17 -23.03 -7.80
CA VAL A 839 -10.42 -22.39 -8.24
C VAL A 839 -10.40 -22.28 -9.76
N GLY A 840 -11.40 -22.87 -10.42
CA GLY A 840 -11.56 -22.81 -11.86
C GLY A 840 -12.07 -21.45 -12.36
N ARG A 841 -12.41 -21.39 -13.66
CA ARG A 841 -12.94 -20.18 -14.30
C ARG A 841 -14.26 -19.75 -13.70
N LEU A 842 -14.38 -18.44 -13.41
CA LEU A 842 -15.60 -17.83 -12.91
C LEU A 842 -16.13 -16.77 -13.90
N TRP A 843 -17.44 -16.77 -14.11
CA TRP A 843 -18.14 -15.79 -14.91
C TRP A 843 -18.99 -14.92 -14.01
N ARG A 844 -18.93 -13.61 -14.18
CA ARG A 844 -19.69 -12.66 -13.37
C ARG A 844 -20.21 -11.51 -14.21
N VAL A 845 -21.45 -11.13 -13.97
CA VAL A 845 -22.06 -9.92 -14.53
C VAL A 845 -22.06 -8.85 -13.44
N ASP A 846 -21.71 -7.62 -13.78
CA ASP A 846 -21.80 -6.47 -12.89
C ASP A 846 -22.53 -5.31 -13.58
N GLY A 847 -23.05 -4.40 -12.78
CA GLY A 847 -23.76 -3.24 -13.26
C GLY A 847 -23.73 -2.09 -12.25
N ASP A 848 -23.30 -0.92 -12.72
CA ASP A 848 -23.14 0.28 -11.92
C ASP A 848 -24.02 1.39 -12.49
N PHE A 849 -24.72 2.12 -11.62
CA PHE A 849 -25.54 3.27 -11.98
C PHE A 849 -24.94 4.55 -11.40
N ASP A 850 -24.63 5.52 -12.28
CA ASP A 850 -24.22 6.89 -11.90
C ASP A 850 -25.35 7.88 -12.31
N PHE A 851 -25.81 8.73 -11.34
CA PHE A 851 -26.90 9.68 -11.51
C PHE A 851 -26.45 11.12 -11.31
#